data_f047cad6009da9699a01d1e62258e994
#
_entry.id   f047cad6009da9699a01d1e62258e994
#
_cell.length_a   1.000
_cell.length_b   1.000
_cell.length_c   1.000
_cell.angle_alpha   90.00
_cell.angle_beta   90.00
_cell.angle_gamma   90.00
#
_symmetry.space_group_name_H-M   'P 1'
#
loop_
_entity.id
_entity.type
_entity.pdbx_description
1 polymer ?
#
loop_
_entity_poly.entity_id
_entity_poly.type
_entity_poly.pdbx_seq_one_letter_code
_entity_poly.pdbx_strand_id
1 'polypeptide(L)'
;MQRNSFSRRRYFPLAAFLVAASTTPTLGFALSPTFAEPANSTQIAATNVQTRAETPTPVAPLVFFDALTPLDALTPQDVKFRRLDSGAVEATNGLADNWPGFHFLGAWNLGDYSALEAKISNPGAEPIQLYCRLDCAAAEFPEGTTTAGLQIAPGETQVWRIELPGSLRLETRAKLFAMRGKPGGIKTDAYSVDAKIPFDKKELVAIRFFENQNGRGDRWTLESLVAVPTPAEKREAFLDWAPEKFFPMIDRFGQFKHKDWPGKTRSLDELRAQIEIEDADLAANQPSDRNEFGGWTKGPQLEATGSFRTEKVDGVWRLVDPKGRLFWSNGVDCVGHWNGVTPTTDREFYFDADVQLRRDGGPFDAFINRDNNAVNNYYAGRGEFWSYNFTASNLYLKFGADWQKKADDLAHRRLRSWGLNTIGNWSAESIERAQRTPYVATVGIGSPKIEGSSGYWGKFADPFHPEFKESLRRSLDASFARFAAEDPFCVGFFVDNEISWGDAGSLARAALASPSTQPAKLAFIDWLRAKYGADVAALNVAWGTTFADWNALAAEPFEAPAAKIADDETQDAAVRTAAKTVAADCDAFYSVLCEKYFSEILATLREKAPKKLYLGCRFAWTNPLAIAAAQKYCDVVSYNFYKTEVGSFRPVDGVDKPCIVGEFHFGALDRGLFHTGLGPTESQDARAAAYENYVRSALLNPWIVGVHWFQYGDQATTGRFDGENYQIGLVDICDVPYAETIEAVRRVGYAMYDIRSEAKSTDETLRADREAAK
;
A
#
# COMPACT_ATOMS: atom_id res chain seq x y z
N MET A 1 -8.55 -28.49 -37.27
CA MET A 1 -8.73 -28.87 -35.86
C MET A 1 -7.36 -28.84 -35.18
N GLN A 2 -6.97 -27.69 -34.68
CA GLN A 2 -5.81 -27.52 -33.80
C GLN A 2 -6.34 -26.89 -32.52
N ARG A 3 -6.26 -27.63 -31.42
CA ARG A 3 -6.59 -27.14 -30.08
C ARG A 3 -5.43 -26.28 -29.59
N ASN A 4 -5.62 -24.98 -29.53
CA ASN A 4 -4.74 -24.08 -28.79
C ASN A 4 -4.98 -24.30 -27.31
N SER A 5 -4.01 -24.91 -26.63
CA SER A 5 -3.97 -24.97 -25.18
C SER A 5 -3.48 -23.62 -24.64
N PHE A 6 -4.39 -22.78 -24.14
CA PHE A 6 -3.99 -21.64 -23.34
C PHE A 6 -3.36 -22.13 -22.04
N SER A 7 -2.07 -21.84 -21.86
CA SER A 7 -1.37 -22.09 -20.59
C SER A 7 -1.95 -21.18 -19.51
N ARG A 8 -2.51 -21.80 -18.46
CA ARG A 8 -2.98 -21.10 -17.25
C ARG A 8 -1.80 -20.45 -16.57
N ARG A 9 -1.70 -19.11 -16.63
CA ARG A 9 -0.75 -18.33 -15.84
C ARG A 9 -1.38 -17.98 -14.51
N ARG A 10 -0.63 -18.21 -13.45
CA ARG A 10 -0.96 -17.78 -12.09
C ARG A 10 -0.64 -16.29 -11.98
N TYR A 11 -1.66 -15.49 -11.71
CA TYR A 11 -1.49 -14.08 -11.31
C TYR A 11 -1.00 -14.02 -9.86
N PHE A 12 0.00 -13.17 -9.60
CA PHE A 12 0.43 -12.84 -8.24
C PHE A 12 -0.39 -11.66 -7.72
N PRO A 13 -0.87 -11.71 -6.47
CA PRO A 13 -1.63 -10.60 -5.90
C PRO A 13 -0.75 -9.41 -5.50
N LEU A 14 -1.33 -8.22 -5.58
CA LEU A 14 -0.73 -6.95 -5.22
C LEU A 14 -1.01 -6.56 -3.76
N ALA A 15 -0.08 -5.85 -3.17
CA ALA A 15 0.00 -5.55 -1.75
C ALA A 15 -0.77 -4.32 -1.26
N ALA A 16 -1.15 -4.33 0.00
CA ALA A 16 -1.56 -3.17 0.75
C ALA A 16 -0.92 -3.16 2.15
N PHE A 17 -0.59 -1.98 2.64
CA PHE A 17 0.03 -1.76 3.95
C PHE A 17 -0.98 -1.75 5.09
N LEU A 18 -0.61 -2.37 6.21
CA LEU A 18 -1.13 -2.00 7.53
C LEU A 18 -0.17 -2.40 8.66
N VAL A 19 -0.14 -1.55 9.67
CA VAL A 19 0.66 -1.68 10.88
C VAL A 19 0.26 -2.94 11.64
N ALA A 20 1.22 -3.78 11.97
CA ALA A 20 1.00 -4.99 12.76
C ALA A 20 0.53 -4.64 14.18
N ALA A 21 -0.67 -5.06 14.54
CA ALA A 21 -1.10 -5.10 15.93
C ALA A 21 -0.78 -6.49 16.49
N SER A 22 0.10 -6.54 17.48
CA SER A 22 0.35 -7.76 18.27
C SER A 22 -0.84 -8.03 19.19
N THR A 23 -1.41 -9.23 19.11
CA THR A 23 -2.45 -9.73 20.00
C THR A 23 -1.88 -10.00 21.40
N THR A 24 -2.46 -9.40 22.42
CA THR A 24 -2.35 -9.86 23.82
C THR A 24 -3.73 -10.05 24.44
N PRO A 25 -3.92 -10.99 25.37
CA PRO A 25 -5.21 -11.54 25.71
C PRO A 25 -6.03 -10.67 26.65
N THR A 26 -7.33 -10.72 26.43
CA THR A 26 -8.43 -10.11 27.17
C THR A 26 -8.47 -10.52 28.64
N LEU A 27 -8.46 -9.55 29.52
CA LEU A 27 -9.04 -9.67 30.86
C LEU A 27 -10.42 -9.01 30.82
N GLY A 28 -11.45 -9.83 31.00
CA GLY A 28 -12.83 -9.38 31.03
C GLY A 28 -13.18 -8.63 32.31
N PHE A 29 -13.83 -7.49 32.17
CA PHE A 29 -14.65 -6.90 33.22
C PHE A 29 -16.07 -6.73 32.69
N ALA A 30 -16.97 -7.51 33.26
CA ALA A 30 -18.40 -7.35 33.07
C ALA A 30 -18.91 -6.21 33.95
N LEU A 31 -19.55 -5.22 33.36
CA LEU A 31 -20.47 -4.33 34.07
C LEU A 31 -21.67 -4.04 33.18
N SER A 32 -22.79 -4.65 33.53
CA SER A 32 -24.11 -4.25 33.05
C SER A 32 -24.63 -3.05 33.85
N PRO A 33 -25.30 -2.11 33.20
CA PRO A 33 -26.41 -1.43 33.85
C PRO A 33 -27.70 -1.64 33.04
N THR A 34 -28.69 -2.18 33.74
CA THR A 34 -30.09 -2.19 33.35
C THR A 34 -30.65 -0.78 33.36
N PHE A 35 -31.25 -0.35 32.26
CA PHE A 35 -32.12 0.83 32.24
C PHE A 35 -33.55 0.42 31.90
N ALA A 36 -34.49 0.88 32.75
CA ALA A 36 -35.92 0.67 32.66
C ALA A 36 -36.54 1.58 31.59
N GLU A 37 -37.50 1.04 30.84
CA GLU A 37 -38.39 1.79 29.96
C GLU A 37 -39.35 2.71 30.75
N PRO A 38 -39.81 3.82 30.15
CA PRO A 38 -41.11 4.36 30.45
C PRO A 38 -42.04 4.30 29.24
N ALA A 39 -43.14 3.64 29.42
CA ALA A 39 -44.28 3.71 28.52
C ALA A 39 -44.96 5.08 28.62
N ASN A 40 -45.35 5.64 27.44
CA ASN A 40 -46.68 6.23 27.27
C ASN A 40 -46.99 6.59 25.82
N SER A 41 -48.06 6.00 25.34
CA SER A 41 -48.71 6.29 24.08
C SER A 41 -49.59 7.53 24.20
N THR A 42 -49.51 8.46 23.25
CA THR A 42 -50.64 9.38 22.95
C THR A 42 -50.71 9.60 21.41
N GLN A 43 -51.78 9.11 20.84
CA GLN A 43 -52.20 9.42 19.47
C GLN A 43 -52.61 10.89 19.37
N ILE A 44 -52.07 11.61 18.39
CA ILE A 44 -52.63 12.91 17.96
C ILE A 44 -52.81 12.92 16.43
N ALA A 45 -53.98 13.39 16.03
CA ALA A 45 -54.56 13.39 14.71
C ALA A 45 -53.76 14.17 13.65
N ALA A 46 -53.80 13.68 12.41
CA ALA A 46 -53.24 14.32 11.23
C ALA A 46 -54.01 15.59 10.89
N THR A 47 -53.32 16.72 10.89
CA THR A 47 -53.78 17.96 10.23
C THR A 47 -52.80 18.30 9.10
N ASN A 48 -53.36 18.34 7.86
CA ASN A 48 -52.62 18.78 6.67
C ASN A 48 -52.23 20.27 6.84
N VAL A 49 -50.93 20.52 7.02
CA VAL A 49 -50.30 21.83 6.88
C VAL A 49 -49.35 21.78 5.69
N GLN A 50 -49.62 22.52 4.65
CA GLN A 50 -48.66 22.84 3.60
C GLN A 50 -47.47 23.58 4.25
N THR A 51 -46.35 22.87 4.46
CA THR A 51 -45.12 23.49 4.92
C THR A 51 -44.39 24.13 3.73
N ARG A 52 -44.29 25.47 3.78
CA ARG A 52 -43.25 26.24 3.08
C ARG A 52 -41.90 25.58 3.35
N ALA A 53 -41.13 25.32 2.30
CA ALA A 53 -39.73 24.85 2.44
C ALA A 53 -38.96 25.91 3.23
N GLU A 54 -38.70 25.64 4.51
CA GLU A 54 -37.79 26.45 5.31
C GLU A 54 -36.36 26.18 4.79
N THR A 55 -35.64 27.26 4.52
CA THR A 55 -34.20 27.18 4.23
C THR A 55 -33.52 26.53 5.45
N PRO A 56 -32.78 25.44 5.29
CA PRO A 56 -32.15 24.78 6.47
C PRO A 56 -31.23 25.75 7.19
N THR A 57 -31.43 25.89 8.50
CA THR A 57 -30.59 26.71 9.35
C THR A 57 -29.14 26.17 9.24
N PRO A 58 -28.13 27.02 9.00
CA PRO A 58 -26.74 26.59 8.95
C PRO A 58 -26.34 25.88 10.24
N VAL A 59 -25.77 24.68 10.15
CA VAL A 59 -25.22 23.96 11.30
C VAL A 59 -23.96 24.69 11.75
N ALA A 60 -23.85 24.97 13.06
CA ALA A 60 -22.67 25.61 13.63
C ALA A 60 -21.54 24.58 13.85
N PRO A 61 -20.24 24.98 13.79
CA PRO A 61 -19.13 24.12 14.21
C PRO A 61 -19.31 23.64 15.67
N LEU A 62 -19.02 22.36 15.92
CA LEU A 62 -19.03 21.80 17.27
C LEU A 62 -17.60 21.75 17.80
N VAL A 63 -17.34 22.45 18.90
CA VAL A 63 -16.01 22.52 19.53
C VAL A 63 -15.86 21.38 20.52
N PHE A 64 -14.83 20.54 20.37
CA PHE A 64 -14.44 19.50 21.32
C PHE A 64 -13.32 19.99 22.24
N PHE A 65 -12.41 20.80 21.71
CA PHE A 65 -11.28 21.33 22.45
C PHE A 65 -10.89 22.74 21.98
N ASP A 66 -10.62 23.61 22.93
CA ASP A 66 -10.07 24.96 22.76
C ASP A 66 -9.30 25.39 24.01
N ALA A 67 -8.88 26.66 24.05
CA ALA A 67 -8.15 27.23 25.17
C ALA A 67 -8.94 27.25 26.51
N LEU A 68 -10.27 27.15 26.45
CA LEU A 68 -11.16 27.17 27.61
C LEU A 68 -11.54 25.77 28.11
N THR A 69 -11.30 24.74 27.31
CA THR A 69 -11.67 23.35 27.63
C THR A 69 -10.82 22.85 28.83
N PRO A 70 -11.42 22.37 29.93
CA PRO A 70 -10.68 21.85 31.08
C PRO A 70 -9.81 20.63 30.71
N LEU A 71 -8.68 20.44 31.42
CA LEU A 71 -7.80 19.30 31.17
C LEU A 71 -8.41 17.96 31.59
N ASP A 72 -9.35 17.94 32.50
CA ASP A 72 -10.07 16.74 32.92
C ASP A 72 -11.09 16.24 31.87
N ALA A 73 -11.35 17.02 30.82
CA ALA A 73 -12.06 16.53 29.64
C ALA A 73 -11.22 15.54 28.80
N LEU A 74 -9.89 15.48 29.02
CA LEU A 74 -8.96 14.57 28.37
C LEU A 74 -8.71 13.37 29.28
N THR A 75 -8.99 12.18 28.78
CA THR A 75 -8.67 10.92 29.46
C THR A 75 -7.30 10.44 29.03
N PRO A 76 -6.26 10.45 29.90
CA PRO A 76 -4.91 10.08 29.53
C PRO A 76 -4.73 8.56 29.44
N GLN A 77 -3.87 8.11 28.53
CA GLN A 77 -3.33 6.76 28.41
C GLN A 77 -1.81 6.87 28.25
N ASP A 78 -1.07 6.65 29.34
CA ASP A 78 0.40 6.79 29.40
C ASP A 78 0.90 8.12 28.80
N VAL A 79 0.27 9.24 29.20
CA VAL A 79 0.61 10.60 28.75
C VAL A 79 0.48 11.58 29.89
N LYS A 80 1.34 12.61 29.95
CA LYS A 80 1.26 13.75 30.87
C LYS A 80 0.87 14.99 30.11
N PHE A 81 -0.02 15.80 30.71
CA PHE A 81 -0.50 17.06 30.13
C PHE A 81 0.08 18.26 30.80
N ARG A 82 0.35 19.29 30.01
CA ARG A 82 0.67 20.62 30.46
C ARG A 82 -0.06 21.65 29.59
N ARG A 83 -0.84 22.55 30.25
CA ARG A 83 -1.41 23.70 29.53
C ARG A 83 -0.32 24.74 29.30
N LEU A 84 -0.23 25.22 28.09
CA LEU A 84 0.68 26.29 27.69
C LEU A 84 0.00 27.65 27.86
N ASP A 85 0.78 28.74 27.93
CA ASP A 85 0.29 30.11 27.99
C ASP A 85 -0.59 30.51 26.80
N SER A 86 -0.39 29.85 25.64
CA SER A 86 -1.23 29.99 24.44
C SER A 86 -2.64 29.39 24.59
N GLY A 87 -2.89 28.62 25.63
CA GLY A 87 -4.11 27.83 25.80
C GLY A 87 -4.05 26.43 25.18
N ALA A 88 -3.03 26.13 24.40
CA ALA A 88 -2.81 24.80 23.88
C ALA A 88 -2.44 23.80 24.99
N VAL A 89 -2.67 22.50 24.76
CA VAL A 89 -2.21 21.42 25.63
C VAL A 89 -1.01 20.74 25.02
N GLU A 90 0.11 20.71 25.73
CA GLU A 90 1.25 19.85 25.41
C GLU A 90 1.04 18.50 26.06
N ALA A 91 1.06 17.46 25.25
CA ALA A 91 1.08 16.06 25.64
C ALA A 91 2.52 15.55 25.59
N THR A 92 2.98 14.89 26.65
CA THR A 92 4.26 14.18 26.69
C THR A 92 3.98 12.71 26.88
N ASN A 93 4.32 11.91 25.92
CA ASN A 93 4.09 10.46 25.90
C ASN A 93 4.93 9.76 26.97
N GLY A 94 4.33 8.79 27.65
CA GLY A 94 5.03 7.86 28.52
C GLY A 94 5.79 6.79 27.72
N LEU A 95 6.45 5.88 28.42
CA LEU A 95 7.23 4.78 27.81
C LEU A 95 6.67 3.39 28.13
N ALA A 96 5.59 3.34 28.91
CA ALA A 96 5.01 2.08 29.38
C ALA A 96 4.02 1.46 28.38
N ASP A 97 3.30 2.28 27.63
CA ASP A 97 2.34 1.84 26.61
C ASP A 97 2.95 1.94 25.19
N ASN A 98 2.60 1.01 24.31
CA ASN A 98 2.99 1.09 22.90
C ASN A 98 2.20 2.13 22.11
N TRP A 99 1.08 2.61 22.66
CA TRP A 99 0.15 3.53 22.02
C TRP A 99 -0.24 4.68 22.98
N PRO A 100 0.73 5.44 23.50
CA PRO A 100 0.45 6.53 24.43
C PRO A 100 -0.37 7.61 23.75
N GLY A 101 -1.27 8.23 24.49
CA GLY A 101 -2.14 9.26 23.96
C GLY A 101 -3.27 9.62 24.92
N PHE A 102 -4.34 10.18 24.37
CA PHE A 102 -5.51 10.55 25.16
C PHE A 102 -6.81 10.45 24.36
N HIS A 103 -7.92 10.46 25.07
CA HIS A 103 -9.24 10.37 24.48
C HIS A 103 -10.15 11.48 24.97
N PHE A 104 -11.05 11.94 24.08
CA PHE A 104 -12.30 12.58 24.42
C PHE A 104 -13.36 11.48 24.48
N LEU A 105 -14.11 11.41 25.59
CA LEU A 105 -15.20 10.47 25.78
C LEU A 105 -16.53 11.21 25.88
N GLY A 106 -17.57 10.72 25.21
CA GLY A 106 -18.87 11.35 25.20
C GLY A 106 -19.90 10.58 24.39
N ALA A 107 -20.96 11.25 23.98
CA ALA A 107 -21.96 10.73 23.05
C ALA A 107 -22.31 11.84 22.07
N TRP A 108 -21.90 11.69 20.82
CA TRP A 108 -22.06 12.74 19.81
C TRP A 108 -22.71 12.19 18.54
N ASN A 109 -23.67 12.97 18.02
CA ASN A 109 -24.21 12.76 16.70
C ASN A 109 -23.53 13.73 15.72
N LEU A 110 -22.61 13.22 14.92
CA LEU A 110 -21.88 13.99 13.90
C LEU A 110 -22.46 13.79 12.49
N GLY A 111 -23.73 13.39 12.35
CA GLY A 111 -24.38 13.17 11.05
C GLY A 111 -24.27 14.35 10.09
N ASP A 112 -24.35 15.57 10.62
CA ASP A 112 -24.32 16.83 9.86
C ASP A 112 -22.91 17.39 9.63
N TYR A 113 -21.84 16.67 10.05
CA TYR A 113 -20.46 17.12 9.95
C TYR A 113 -19.69 16.28 8.95
N SER A 114 -18.76 16.91 8.22
CA SER A 114 -17.92 16.26 7.20
C SER A 114 -16.54 15.87 7.70
N ALA A 115 -16.01 16.60 8.70
CA ALA A 115 -14.66 16.36 9.20
C ALA A 115 -14.52 16.81 10.65
N LEU A 116 -13.44 16.35 11.31
CA LEU A 116 -12.85 17.02 12.46
C LEU A 116 -11.61 17.79 11.97
N GLU A 117 -11.40 19.01 12.47
CA GLU A 117 -10.17 19.77 12.28
C GLU A 117 -9.44 19.90 13.60
N ALA A 118 -8.20 19.39 13.66
CA ALA A 118 -7.32 19.46 14.81
C ALA A 118 -6.12 20.33 14.49
N LYS A 119 -5.86 21.40 15.25
CA LYS A 119 -4.62 22.16 15.12
C LYS A 119 -3.58 21.58 16.05
N ILE A 120 -2.52 21.00 15.47
CA ILE A 120 -1.51 20.21 16.16
C ILE A 120 -0.12 20.71 15.79
N SER A 121 0.82 20.67 16.74
CA SER A 121 2.23 21.02 16.51
C SER A 121 3.15 19.95 17.07
N ASN A 122 4.30 19.79 16.42
CA ASN A 122 5.42 19.00 16.92
C ASN A 122 6.52 19.93 17.46
N PRO A 123 6.62 20.15 18.77
CA PRO A 123 7.69 20.95 19.36
C PRO A 123 9.00 20.18 19.56
N GLY A 124 9.05 18.90 19.17
CA GLY A 124 10.21 18.02 19.30
C GLY A 124 11.26 18.24 18.21
N ALA A 125 12.38 17.52 18.29
CA ALA A 125 13.47 17.55 17.32
C ALA A 125 13.34 16.47 16.25
N GLU A 126 12.47 15.48 16.43
CA GLU A 126 12.26 14.35 15.51
C GLU A 126 10.84 14.40 14.92
N PRO A 127 10.63 13.87 13.70
CA PRO A 127 9.29 13.72 13.13
C PRO A 127 8.45 12.78 14.00
N ILE A 128 7.16 13.10 14.18
CA ILE A 128 6.21 12.26 14.90
C ILE A 128 5.12 11.75 13.94
N GLN A 129 4.60 10.54 14.24
CA GLN A 129 3.47 9.94 13.53
C GLN A 129 2.29 9.85 14.49
N LEU A 130 1.36 10.78 14.38
CA LEU A 130 0.12 10.77 15.15
C LEU A 130 -0.99 10.02 14.43
N TYR A 131 -1.87 9.42 15.22
CA TYR A 131 -3.10 8.80 14.79
C TYR A 131 -4.30 9.40 15.51
N CYS A 132 -5.42 9.54 14.80
CA CYS A 132 -6.72 9.82 15.38
C CYS A 132 -7.65 8.66 15.07
N ARG A 133 -8.16 7.98 16.11
CA ARG A 133 -9.17 6.94 15.99
C ARG A 133 -10.49 7.42 16.55
N LEU A 134 -11.55 7.17 15.81
CA LEU A 134 -12.93 7.45 16.20
C LEU A 134 -13.61 6.12 16.48
N ASP A 135 -14.28 6.00 17.64
CA ASP A 135 -15.00 4.78 18.04
C ASP A 135 -16.51 5.09 18.16
N CYS A 136 -17.38 4.30 17.54
CA CYS A 136 -18.83 4.40 17.74
C CYS A 136 -19.29 3.57 18.96
N ALA A 137 -20.56 3.69 19.35
CA ALA A 137 -21.08 3.10 20.61
C ALA A 137 -20.93 1.56 20.70
N ALA A 138 -20.97 0.86 19.55
CA ALA A 138 -20.84 -0.59 19.47
C ALA A 138 -19.43 -1.06 19.11
N ALA A 139 -18.41 -0.15 19.12
CA ALA A 139 -17.08 -0.47 18.60
C ALA A 139 -16.38 -1.59 19.40
N GLU A 140 -15.91 -2.59 18.66
CA GLU A 140 -14.97 -3.63 19.12
C GLU A 140 -13.78 -3.62 18.17
N PHE A 141 -12.69 -2.93 18.54
CA PHE A 141 -11.55 -2.72 17.62
C PHE A 141 -11.11 -4.01 16.90
N PRO A 142 -10.95 -3.98 15.57
CA PRO A 142 -11.03 -2.81 14.67
C PRO A 142 -12.45 -2.43 14.21
N GLU A 143 -13.47 -3.22 14.55
CA GLU A 143 -14.85 -2.98 14.12
C GLU A 143 -15.49 -1.77 14.81
N GLY A 144 -16.36 -1.05 14.10
CA GLY A 144 -17.02 0.14 14.62
C GLY A 144 -16.08 1.33 14.79
N THR A 145 -14.86 1.27 14.25
CA THR A 145 -13.86 2.33 14.34
C THR A 145 -13.42 2.85 12.98
N THR A 146 -12.84 4.04 12.95
CA THR A 146 -12.08 4.57 11.81
C THR A 146 -10.84 5.28 12.32
N THR A 147 -9.71 5.15 11.62
CA THR A 147 -8.43 5.73 12.04
C THR A 147 -7.83 6.54 10.90
N ALA A 148 -7.34 7.74 11.20
CA ALA A 148 -6.53 8.57 10.32
C ALA A 148 -5.13 8.75 10.92
N GLY A 149 -4.12 8.95 10.06
CA GLY A 149 -2.74 9.20 10.49
C GLY A 149 -2.23 10.52 9.93
N LEU A 150 -1.32 11.17 10.66
CA LEU A 150 -0.63 12.40 10.28
C LEU A 150 0.84 12.32 10.69
N GLN A 151 1.75 12.60 9.76
CA GLN A 151 3.15 12.82 10.06
C GLN A 151 3.42 14.32 10.18
N ILE A 152 4.10 14.76 11.27
CA ILE A 152 4.41 16.16 11.55
C ILE A 152 5.92 16.30 11.71
N ALA A 153 6.53 17.15 10.90
CA ALA A 153 7.97 17.43 10.99
C ALA A 153 8.32 18.20 12.27
N PRO A 154 9.61 18.18 12.69
CA PRO A 154 10.09 18.96 13.83
C PRO A 154 9.75 20.45 13.68
N GLY A 155 9.17 21.05 14.72
CA GLY A 155 8.79 22.47 14.77
C GLY A 155 7.58 22.85 13.91
N GLU A 156 6.96 21.90 13.21
CA GLU A 156 5.81 22.15 12.33
C GLU A 156 4.50 22.26 13.13
N THR A 157 3.60 23.12 12.63
CA THR A 157 2.20 23.23 13.07
C THR A 157 1.30 22.99 11.88
N GLN A 158 0.35 22.05 12.01
CA GLN A 158 -0.61 21.72 10.97
C GLN A 158 -2.05 21.83 11.49
N VAL A 159 -2.98 22.18 10.58
CA VAL A 159 -4.41 21.97 10.77
C VAL A 159 -4.75 20.65 10.11
N TRP A 160 -4.87 19.61 10.90
CA TRP A 160 -5.17 18.27 10.43
C TRP A 160 -6.66 18.09 10.24
N ARG A 161 -7.06 17.89 9.00
CA ARG A 161 -8.44 17.56 8.65
C ARG A 161 -8.63 16.05 8.63
N ILE A 162 -9.49 15.55 9.54
CA ILE A 162 -9.83 14.14 9.72
C ILE A 162 -11.24 13.96 9.13
N GLU A 163 -11.33 13.33 7.97
CA GLU A 163 -12.60 13.14 7.28
C GLU A 163 -13.54 12.21 8.07
N LEU A 164 -14.79 12.64 8.24
CA LEU A 164 -15.84 11.85 8.82
C LEU A 164 -16.58 11.09 7.70
N PRO A 165 -16.53 9.76 7.67
CA PRO A 165 -17.23 8.98 6.67
C PRO A 165 -18.72 9.28 6.66
N GLY A 166 -19.34 9.26 5.47
CA GLY A 166 -20.78 9.35 5.31
C GLY A 166 -21.47 8.12 5.92
N SER A 167 -22.58 8.34 6.60
CA SER A 167 -23.41 7.25 7.15
C SER A 167 -24.44 6.82 6.15
N LEU A 168 -24.17 5.73 5.40
CA LEU A 168 -25.21 5.06 4.64
C LEU A 168 -26.30 4.49 5.56
N ARG A 169 -27.52 4.44 5.08
CA ARG A 169 -28.60 3.72 5.76
C ARG A 169 -28.16 2.29 6.07
N LEU A 170 -28.42 1.81 7.30
CA LEU A 170 -27.89 0.54 7.79
C LEU A 170 -28.23 -0.67 6.88
N GLU A 171 -29.47 -0.74 6.39
CA GLU A 171 -29.92 -1.83 5.51
C GLU A 171 -29.21 -1.80 4.15
N THR A 172 -28.88 -0.62 3.63
CA THR A 172 -28.11 -0.46 2.39
C THR A 172 -26.65 -0.82 2.62
N ARG A 173 -26.10 -0.34 3.72
CA ARG A 173 -24.72 -0.62 4.11
C ARG A 173 -24.49 -2.10 4.34
N ALA A 174 -25.41 -2.82 4.99
CA ALA A 174 -25.31 -4.25 5.25
C ALA A 174 -25.23 -5.12 3.97
N LYS A 175 -25.64 -4.57 2.81
CA LYS A 175 -25.51 -5.22 1.51
C LYS A 175 -24.21 -4.90 0.78
N LEU A 176 -23.37 -4.00 1.30
CA LEU A 176 -22.07 -3.63 0.71
C LEU A 176 -20.95 -4.44 1.36
N PHE A 177 -20.37 -5.36 0.61
CA PHE A 177 -19.29 -6.25 1.07
C PHE A 177 -18.21 -6.43 -0.01
N ALA A 178 -17.09 -7.03 0.33
CA ALA A 178 -15.93 -7.27 -0.53
C ALA A 178 -15.36 -5.98 -1.17
N MET A 179 -15.42 -4.85 -0.46
CA MET A 179 -14.95 -3.53 -0.89
C MET A 179 -14.25 -2.84 0.29
N ARG A 180 -13.04 -2.33 0.09
CA ARG A 180 -12.33 -1.55 1.12
C ARG A 180 -12.92 -0.16 1.29
N GLY A 181 -13.17 0.56 0.20
CA GLY A 181 -13.92 1.80 0.21
C GLY A 181 -15.39 1.56 -0.09
N LYS A 182 -16.29 2.21 0.64
CA LYS A 182 -17.73 2.17 0.42
C LYS A 182 -18.26 3.58 0.13
N PRO A 183 -19.37 3.71 -0.60
CA PRO A 183 -19.98 5.02 -0.84
C PRO A 183 -20.16 5.84 0.44
N GLY A 184 -19.94 7.15 0.37
CA GLY A 184 -19.95 8.04 1.53
C GLY A 184 -18.60 8.17 2.23
N GLY A 185 -17.51 7.65 1.65
CA GLY A 185 -16.15 7.79 2.19
C GLY A 185 -15.81 6.85 3.34
N ILE A 186 -16.62 5.81 3.54
CA ILE A 186 -16.35 4.76 4.53
C ILE A 186 -15.16 3.95 4.02
N LYS A 187 -14.06 3.99 4.77
CA LYS A 187 -12.87 3.17 4.51
C LYS A 187 -12.83 2.04 5.52
N THR A 188 -12.50 0.86 5.06
CA THR A 188 -12.12 -0.27 5.90
C THR A 188 -10.67 -0.59 5.62
N ASP A 189 -9.94 -1.00 6.64
CA ASP A 189 -8.59 -1.46 6.44
C ASP A 189 -8.54 -2.83 5.72
N ALA A 190 -7.35 -3.25 5.33
CA ALA A 190 -7.15 -4.46 4.55
C ALA A 190 -7.64 -5.76 5.23
N TYR A 191 -7.84 -5.72 6.54
CA TYR A 191 -8.20 -6.90 7.34
C TYR A 191 -9.69 -7.00 7.69
N SER A 192 -10.45 -5.91 7.53
CA SER A 192 -11.86 -5.84 7.92
C SER A 192 -12.76 -5.27 6.82
N VAL A 193 -12.64 -5.80 5.60
CA VAL A 193 -13.44 -5.38 4.42
C VAL A 193 -14.94 -5.51 4.69
N ASP A 194 -15.33 -6.45 5.54
CA ASP A 194 -16.72 -6.76 5.90
C ASP A 194 -16.94 -6.69 7.42
N ALA A 195 -16.57 -5.57 8.03
CA ALA A 195 -16.77 -5.34 9.46
C ALA A 195 -18.21 -5.64 9.87
N LYS A 196 -18.39 -6.51 10.88
CA LYS A 196 -19.71 -6.88 11.43
C LYS A 196 -20.37 -5.68 12.12
N ILE A 197 -19.54 -4.84 12.76
CA ILE A 197 -19.96 -3.60 13.41
C ILE A 197 -19.44 -2.44 12.56
N PRO A 198 -20.31 -1.78 11.78
CA PRO A 198 -19.90 -0.65 10.97
C PRO A 198 -19.66 0.60 11.82
N PHE A 199 -18.67 1.41 11.45
CA PHE A 199 -18.52 2.75 12.01
C PHE A 199 -19.72 3.62 11.62
N ASP A 200 -20.37 4.27 12.60
CA ASP A 200 -21.42 5.27 12.36
C ASP A 200 -21.10 6.57 13.16
N LYS A 201 -20.81 7.63 12.42
CA LYS A 201 -20.55 8.95 13.04
C LYS A 201 -21.73 9.55 13.81
N LYS A 202 -22.95 9.01 13.64
CA LYS A 202 -24.14 9.44 14.40
C LYS A 202 -24.11 8.91 15.85
N GLU A 203 -23.28 7.90 16.13
CA GLU A 203 -23.17 7.25 17.42
C GLU A 203 -21.74 7.28 17.96
N LEU A 204 -21.00 8.39 17.74
CA LEU A 204 -19.62 8.53 18.17
C LEU A 204 -19.53 8.62 19.70
N VAL A 205 -18.65 7.82 20.31
CA VAL A 205 -18.44 7.79 21.77
C VAL A 205 -17.01 8.12 22.19
N ALA A 206 -16.02 7.99 21.28
CA ALA A 206 -14.65 8.36 21.60
C ALA A 206 -13.92 8.96 20.39
N ILE A 207 -13.09 9.96 20.65
CA ILE A 207 -12.09 10.52 19.76
C ILE A 207 -10.75 10.31 20.44
N ARG A 208 -9.85 9.51 19.84
CA ARG A 208 -8.57 9.13 20.44
C ARG A 208 -7.43 9.67 19.61
N PHE A 209 -6.52 10.43 20.23
CA PHE A 209 -5.23 10.81 19.67
C PHE A 209 -4.14 9.99 20.33
N PHE A 210 -3.28 9.35 19.52
CA PHE A 210 -2.20 8.49 20.03
C PHE A 210 -1.06 8.40 19.02
N GLU A 211 0.08 7.96 19.50
CA GLU A 211 1.27 7.70 18.70
C GLU A 211 1.68 6.23 18.81
N ASN A 212 2.22 5.67 17.74
CA ASN A 212 2.96 4.41 17.82
C ASN A 212 4.39 4.75 18.21
N GLN A 213 4.68 4.75 19.50
CA GLN A 213 6.01 5.07 19.94
C GLN A 213 6.95 3.86 19.87
N ASN A 214 8.16 4.13 19.43
CA ASN A 214 9.26 3.17 19.46
C ASN A 214 10.16 3.41 20.71
N GLY A 215 9.56 3.68 21.86
CA GLY A 215 10.26 3.94 23.13
C GLY A 215 10.82 5.35 23.30
N ARG A 216 10.29 6.37 22.61
CA ARG A 216 10.85 7.75 22.59
C ARG A 216 10.02 8.65 23.45
N GLY A 217 9.37 8.82 24.22
CA GLY A 217 8.68 9.86 25.02
C GLY A 217 8.44 11.18 24.26
N ASP A 218 7.89 11.09 23.05
CA ASP A 218 7.69 12.24 22.15
C ASP A 218 6.70 13.27 22.75
N ARG A 219 6.81 14.52 22.29
CA ARG A 219 5.95 15.64 22.70
C ARG A 219 5.23 16.22 21.51
N TRP A 220 3.97 16.54 21.70
CA TRP A 220 3.15 17.21 20.71
C TRP A 220 2.10 18.10 21.38
N THR A 221 1.54 19.07 20.65
CA THR A 221 0.55 19.99 21.20
C THR A 221 -0.75 19.91 20.43
N LEU A 222 -1.88 20.00 21.16
CA LEU A 222 -3.20 20.23 20.59
C LEU A 222 -3.66 21.65 20.98
N GLU A 223 -3.95 22.47 19.97
CA GLU A 223 -4.45 23.84 20.17
C GLU A 223 -5.97 23.91 20.09
N SER A 224 -6.57 23.19 19.12
CA SER A 224 -8.01 23.13 18.95
C SER A 224 -8.45 21.83 18.29
N LEU A 225 -9.70 21.42 18.57
CA LEU A 225 -10.40 20.33 17.88
C LEU A 225 -11.85 20.73 17.65
N VAL A 226 -12.27 20.81 16.40
CA VAL A 226 -13.63 21.22 16.02
C VAL A 226 -14.22 20.27 14.97
N ALA A 227 -15.54 20.04 15.04
CA ALA A 227 -16.25 19.38 13.94
C ALA A 227 -16.71 20.42 12.92
N VAL A 228 -16.44 20.15 11.65
CA VAL A 228 -16.75 21.02 10.51
C VAL A 228 -18.09 20.60 9.88
N PRO A 229 -19.09 21.48 9.83
CA PRO A 229 -20.36 21.17 9.20
C PRO A 229 -20.23 20.75 7.73
N THR A 230 -21.07 19.82 7.31
CA THR A 230 -21.20 19.47 5.88
C THR A 230 -21.99 20.57 5.16
N PRO A 231 -21.40 21.25 4.18
CA PRO A 231 -22.16 22.19 3.34
C PRO A 231 -23.36 21.49 2.69
N ALA A 232 -24.50 22.19 2.62
CA ALA A 232 -25.75 21.58 2.12
C ALA A 232 -25.63 21.04 0.69
N GLU A 233 -24.85 21.71 -0.15
CA GLU A 233 -24.55 21.31 -1.53
C GLU A 233 -23.64 20.07 -1.64
N LYS A 234 -22.95 19.71 -0.55
CA LYS A 234 -22.10 18.51 -0.49
C LYS A 234 -22.80 17.30 0.12
N ARG A 235 -24.06 17.44 0.55
CA ARG A 235 -24.84 16.31 1.07
C ARG A 235 -25.27 15.37 -0.05
N GLU A 236 -24.81 14.15 0.02
CA GLU A 236 -25.07 13.10 -0.95
C GLU A 236 -26.41 12.41 -0.63
N ALA A 237 -27.47 12.68 -1.42
CA ALA A 237 -28.83 12.18 -1.15
C ALA A 237 -28.91 10.64 -1.11
N PHE A 238 -28.04 9.93 -1.79
CA PHE A 238 -28.03 8.46 -1.79
C PHE A 238 -27.68 7.84 -0.44
N LEU A 239 -27.07 8.60 0.49
CA LEU A 239 -26.74 8.09 1.83
C LEU A 239 -27.98 7.62 2.60
N ASP A 240 -29.12 8.26 2.37
CA ASP A 240 -30.39 7.95 3.04
C ASP A 240 -31.29 6.99 2.25
N TRP A 241 -30.84 6.47 1.09
CA TRP A 241 -31.68 5.59 0.28
C TRP A 241 -31.77 4.16 0.83
N ALA A 242 -33.00 3.61 0.76
CA ALA A 242 -33.23 2.19 0.99
C ALA A 242 -32.57 1.33 -0.11
N PRO A 243 -32.27 0.05 0.16
CA PRO A 243 -31.59 -0.83 -0.79
C PRO A 243 -32.23 -0.88 -2.17
N GLU A 244 -33.56 -0.89 -2.25
CA GLU A 244 -34.32 -1.00 -3.51
C GLU A 244 -34.15 0.23 -4.43
N LYS A 245 -33.82 1.39 -3.84
CA LYS A 245 -33.50 2.62 -4.59
C LYS A 245 -32.01 2.74 -4.86
N PHE A 246 -31.18 2.20 -3.96
CA PHE A 246 -29.71 2.31 -4.04
C PHE A 246 -29.11 1.34 -5.06
N PHE A 247 -29.63 0.12 -5.14
CA PHE A 247 -29.16 -0.88 -6.08
C PHE A 247 -30.07 -0.95 -7.32
N PRO A 248 -29.51 -1.16 -8.53
CA PRO A 248 -28.09 -1.28 -8.84
C PRO A 248 -27.34 0.05 -8.72
N MET A 249 -26.09 0.00 -8.24
CA MET A 249 -25.27 1.19 -8.00
C MET A 249 -24.16 1.42 -9.03
N ILE A 250 -23.91 0.46 -9.90
CA ILE A 250 -22.86 0.49 -10.92
C ILE A 250 -23.49 0.49 -12.31
N ASP A 251 -23.07 1.43 -13.15
CA ASP A 251 -23.52 1.54 -14.53
C ASP A 251 -22.79 0.55 -15.47
N ARG A 252 -23.18 0.55 -16.75
CA ARG A 252 -22.60 -0.30 -17.79
C ARG A 252 -21.10 -0.11 -18.00
N PHE A 253 -20.53 1.02 -17.59
CA PHE A 253 -19.11 1.35 -17.72
C PHE A 253 -18.31 1.00 -16.47
N GLY A 254 -18.95 0.50 -15.40
CA GLY A 254 -18.30 0.21 -14.14
C GLY A 254 -18.23 1.40 -13.19
N GLN A 255 -18.89 2.51 -13.50
CA GLN A 255 -18.89 3.75 -12.71
C GLN A 255 -20.02 3.77 -11.69
N PHE A 256 -19.80 4.50 -10.57
CA PHE A 256 -20.86 4.73 -9.58
C PHE A 256 -21.97 5.63 -10.14
N LYS A 257 -23.22 5.17 -10.07
CA LYS A 257 -24.37 5.84 -10.71
C LYS A 257 -24.86 7.09 -10.00
N HIS A 258 -24.78 7.10 -8.67
CA HIS A 258 -25.51 8.05 -7.83
C HIS A 258 -24.77 9.36 -7.55
N LYS A 259 -23.61 9.54 -8.18
CA LYS A 259 -22.81 10.76 -8.11
C LYS A 259 -22.36 11.17 -9.50
N ASP A 260 -22.28 12.47 -9.71
CA ASP A 260 -21.73 13.06 -10.94
C ASP A 260 -20.37 13.70 -10.63
N TRP A 261 -19.50 13.76 -11.66
CA TRP A 261 -18.18 14.38 -11.55
C TRP A 261 -17.67 14.85 -12.91
N PRO A 262 -16.72 15.81 -12.97
CA PRO A 262 -16.06 16.20 -14.21
C PRO A 262 -15.39 15.02 -14.90
N GLY A 263 -15.69 14.83 -16.19
CA GLY A 263 -15.12 13.73 -17.00
C GLY A 263 -15.83 12.37 -16.88
N LYS A 264 -16.93 12.25 -16.10
CA LYS A 264 -17.73 11.01 -16.06
C LYS A 264 -18.26 10.66 -17.45
N THR A 265 -18.01 9.44 -17.91
CA THR A 265 -18.53 8.93 -19.19
C THR A 265 -20.03 8.60 -19.07
N ARG A 266 -20.88 9.24 -19.87
CA ARG A 266 -22.35 9.07 -19.80
C ARG A 266 -22.93 8.30 -20.98
N SER A 267 -22.17 8.21 -22.09
CA SER A 267 -22.64 7.55 -23.31
C SER A 267 -21.49 6.90 -24.10
N LEU A 268 -21.85 6.03 -25.04
CA LEU A 268 -20.88 5.45 -25.99
C LEU A 268 -20.26 6.50 -26.91
N ASP A 269 -21.03 7.52 -27.26
CA ASP A 269 -20.54 8.60 -28.11
C ASP A 269 -19.51 9.45 -27.38
N GLU A 270 -19.73 9.76 -26.09
CA GLU A 270 -18.73 10.42 -25.25
C GLU A 270 -17.47 9.55 -25.10
N LEU A 271 -17.62 8.24 -24.84
CA LEU A 271 -16.49 7.31 -24.73
C LEU A 271 -15.64 7.29 -26.00
N ARG A 272 -16.28 7.28 -27.17
CA ARG A 272 -15.59 7.25 -28.46
C ARG A 272 -15.01 8.60 -28.87
N ALA A 273 -15.66 9.71 -28.52
CA ALA A 273 -15.15 11.05 -28.79
C ALA A 273 -13.79 11.30 -28.11
N GLN A 274 -13.49 10.61 -27.01
CA GLN A 274 -12.17 10.69 -26.34
C GLN A 274 -11.02 10.27 -27.25
N ILE A 275 -11.24 9.41 -28.26
CA ILE A 275 -10.17 8.96 -29.18
C ILE A 275 -9.51 10.13 -29.91
N GLU A 276 -10.34 10.98 -30.55
CA GLU A 276 -9.83 12.12 -31.33
C GLU A 276 -9.20 13.20 -30.43
N ILE A 277 -9.81 13.45 -29.27
CA ILE A 277 -9.31 14.42 -28.29
C ILE A 277 -7.93 13.99 -27.80
N GLU A 278 -7.79 12.74 -27.42
CA GLU A 278 -6.55 12.19 -26.89
C GLU A 278 -5.47 12.06 -27.97
N ASP A 279 -5.83 11.61 -29.17
CA ASP A 279 -4.87 11.51 -30.29
C ASP A 279 -4.25 12.88 -30.62
N ALA A 280 -5.05 13.95 -30.59
CA ALA A 280 -4.56 15.32 -30.80
C ALA A 280 -3.61 15.78 -29.67
N ASP A 281 -3.96 15.48 -28.40
CA ASP A 281 -3.14 15.81 -27.24
C ASP A 281 -1.80 15.07 -27.25
N LEU A 282 -1.81 13.76 -27.51
CA LEU A 282 -0.61 12.93 -27.57
C LEU A 282 0.32 13.33 -28.75
N ALA A 283 -0.23 13.78 -29.87
CA ALA A 283 0.56 14.27 -30.99
C ALA A 283 1.23 15.63 -30.71
N ALA A 284 0.55 16.50 -29.96
CA ALA A 284 1.05 17.83 -29.61
C ALA A 284 2.15 17.81 -28.54
N ASN A 285 2.17 16.78 -27.69
CA ASN A 285 3.02 16.74 -26.51
C ASN A 285 4.02 15.57 -26.58
N GLN A 286 5.30 15.89 -26.84
CA GLN A 286 6.38 14.92 -26.93
C GLN A 286 7.68 15.50 -26.35
N PRO A 287 8.41 14.75 -25.48
CA PRO A 287 9.74 15.21 -25.05
C PRO A 287 10.72 15.14 -26.22
N SER A 288 11.56 16.17 -26.38
CA SER A 288 12.48 16.33 -27.53
C SER A 288 13.90 15.82 -27.29
N ASP A 289 14.22 15.40 -26.06
CA ASP A 289 15.58 15.10 -25.61
C ASP A 289 15.72 13.63 -25.12
N ARG A 290 14.96 12.73 -25.74
CA ARG A 290 14.97 11.29 -25.43
C ARG A 290 15.33 10.46 -26.66
N ASN A 291 16.20 9.46 -26.47
CA ASN A 291 16.38 8.40 -27.48
C ASN A 291 15.23 7.37 -27.44
N GLU A 292 15.36 6.29 -28.18
CA GLU A 292 14.35 5.20 -28.22
C GLU A 292 14.15 4.47 -26.89
N PHE A 293 15.15 4.44 -26.02
CA PHE A 293 15.04 3.91 -24.65
C PHE A 293 14.55 4.94 -23.64
N GLY A 294 14.34 6.20 -24.02
CA GLY A 294 14.01 7.29 -23.10
C GLY A 294 15.24 7.89 -22.41
N GLY A 295 16.45 7.50 -22.79
CA GLY A 295 17.71 8.06 -22.29
C GLY A 295 17.96 9.48 -22.74
N TRP A 296 18.69 10.26 -21.95
CA TRP A 296 18.92 11.69 -22.11
C TRP A 296 19.89 12.01 -23.25
N THR A 297 19.41 12.49 -24.38
CA THR A 297 20.23 12.78 -25.57
C THR A 297 21.10 14.04 -25.43
N LYS A 298 20.71 14.99 -24.56
CA LYS A 298 21.49 16.21 -24.27
C LYS A 298 22.57 16.01 -23.21
N GLY A 299 22.52 14.89 -22.46
CA GLY A 299 23.48 14.55 -21.43
C GLY A 299 24.77 13.91 -21.98
N PRO A 300 25.70 13.54 -21.07
CA PRO A 300 26.95 12.91 -21.48
C PRO A 300 26.70 11.58 -22.20
N GLN A 301 27.60 11.26 -23.12
CA GLN A 301 27.66 9.97 -23.80
C GLN A 301 28.68 9.10 -23.07
N LEU A 302 28.21 7.99 -22.47
CA LEU A 302 29.04 6.96 -21.88
C LEU A 302 29.21 5.79 -22.86
N GLU A 303 29.92 4.75 -22.42
CA GLU A 303 30.08 3.53 -23.22
C GLU A 303 28.75 2.83 -23.45
N ALA A 304 28.48 2.46 -24.71
CA ALA A 304 27.31 1.67 -25.09
C ALA A 304 27.59 0.17 -24.88
N THR A 305 26.90 -0.45 -23.93
CA THR A 305 27.10 -1.88 -23.58
C THR A 305 26.05 -2.81 -24.18
N GLY A 306 24.99 -2.24 -24.77
CA GLY A 306 23.86 -3.01 -25.29
C GLY A 306 22.87 -3.49 -24.22
N SER A 307 23.07 -3.09 -22.96
CA SER A 307 22.19 -3.45 -21.83
C SER A 307 22.13 -2.31 -20.83
N PHE A 308 21.05 -2.26 -20.05
CA PHE A 308 20.97 -1.32 -18.89
C PHE A 308 21.98 -1.70 -17.82
N ARG A 309 22.57 -0.70 -17.20
CA ARG A 309 23.47 -0.85 -16.05
C ARG A 309 23.34 0.30 -15.07
N THR A 310 23.89 0.13 -13.87
CA THR A 310 24.10 1.23 -12.91
C THR A 310 25.49 1.77 -13.02
N GLU A 311 25.62 3.10 -12.89
CA GLU A 311 26.92 3.78 -12.89
C GLU A 311 26.85 5.02 -11.99
N LYS A 312 27.95 5.35 -11.31
CA LYS A 312 28.04 6.56 -10.48
C LYS A 312 28.71 7.67 -11.28
N VAL A 313 27.94 8.66 -11.66
CA VAL A 313 28.42 9.83 -12.45
C VAL A 313 28.34 11.07 -11.58
N ASP A 314 29.46 11.77 -11.43
CA ASP A 314 29.60 12.97 -10.57
C ASP A 314 29.12 12.74 -9.12
N GLY A 315 29.38 11.53 -8.60
CA GLY A 315 28.99 11.13 -7.24
C GLY A 315 27.51 10.82 -7.06
N VAL A 316 26.72 10.78 -8.13
CA VAL A 316 25.28 10.46 -8.12
C VAL A 316 25.03 9.15 -8.86
N TRP A 317 24.28 8.24 -8.25
CA TRP A 317 23.90 6.99 -8.91
C TRP A 317 22.97 7.23 -10.09
N ARG A 318 23.24 6.57 -11.20
CA ARG A 318 22.49 6.66 -12.45
C ARG A 318 22.20 5.25 -12.99
N LEU A 319 21.08 5.10 -13.70
CA LEU A 319 20.98 4.07 -14.72
C LEU A 319 21.57 4.61 -16.02
N VAL A 320 22.14 3.70 -16.82
CA VAL A 320 22.65 3.99 -18.16
C VAL A 320 21.98 3.03 -19.12
N ASP A 321 21.43 3.56 -20.20
CA ASP A 321 20.70 2.77 -21.19
C ASP A 321 21.66 1.95 -22.12
N PRO A 322 21.14 1.04 -22.94
CA PRO A 322 21.94 0.22 -23.84
C PRO A 322 22.85 0.98 -24.80
N LYS A 323 22.51 2.25 -25.11
CA LYS A 323 23.29 3.14 -25.98
C LYS A 323 24.25 4.05 -25.21
N GLY A 324 24.36 3.90 -23.90
CA GLY A 324 25.27 4.69 -23.07
C GLY A 324 24.74 6.07 -22.69
N ARG A 325 23.42 6.31 -22.78
CA ARG A 325 22.81 7.54 -22.31
C ARG A 325 22.37 7.41 -20.86
N LEU A 326 22.49 8.52 -20.12
CA LEU A 326 21.93 8.55 -18.76
C LEU A 326 20.43 8.35 -18.82
N PHE A 327 19.96 7.49 -17.90
CA PHE A 327 18.59 7.07 -17.82
C PHE A 327 18.06 7.28 -16.40
N TRP A 328 16.83 7.74 -16.26
CA TRP A 328 16.06 7.76 -15.03
C TRP A 328 14.80 6.95 -15.25
N SER A 329 14.58 5.92 -14.46
CA SER A 329 13.40 5.06 -14.61
C SER A 329 12.16 5.75 -14.05
N ASN A 330 11.44 6.52 -14.88
CA ASN A 330 10.15 7.12 -14.56
C ASN A 330 9.05 6.19 -15.07
N GLY A 331 8.56 5.32 -14.19
CA GLY A 331 7.73 4.18 -14.58
C GLY A 331 6.30 4.23 -14.07
N VAL A 332 5.50 3.30 -14.59
CA VAL A 332 4.15 3.03 -14.12
C VAL A 332 3.85 1.52 -14.17
N ASP A 333 3.30 1.00 -13.08
CA ASP A 333 2.92 -0.40 -12.92
C ASP A 333 1.56 -0.70 -13.56
N CYS A 334 1.29 -1.97 -13.84
CA CYS A 334 0.01 -2.46 -14.34
C CYS A 334 -0.45 -1.82 -15.66
N VAL A 335 0.48 -1.50 -16.56
CA VAL A 335 0.13 -1.06 -17.92
C VAL A 335 -0.54 -2.21 -18.66
N GLY A 336 -1.86 -2.15 -18.77
CA GLY A 336 -2.63 -3.27 -19.31
C GLY A 336 -4.13 -3.06 -19.27
N HIS A 337 -4.88 -4.16 -19.42
CA HIS A 337 -6.31 -4.13 -19.69
C HIS A 337 -7.14 -4.78 -18.57
N TRP A 338 -6.63 -4.92 -17.35
CA TRP A 338 -7.31 -5.65 -16.26
C TRP A 338 -7.45 -4.88 -14.95
N ASN A 339 -7.15 -3.58 -14.94
CA ASN A 339 -7.21 -2.79 -13.71
C ASN A 339 -8.63 -2.73 -13.12
N GLY A 340 -9.66 -2.75 -13.97
CA GLY A 340 -11.08 -2.75 -13.58
C GLY A 340 -11.72 -4.13 -13.47
N VAL A 341 -10.96 -5.19 -13.14
CA VAL A 341 -11.52 -6.53 -12.87
C VAL A 341 -12.12 -6.57 -11.48
N THR A 342 -13.38 -7.01 -11.39
CA THR A 342 -14.11 -7.14 -10.12
C THR A 342 -14.84 -8.48 -10.03
N PRO A 343 -14.82 -9.18 -8.86
CA PRO A 343 -15.71 -10.31 -8.63
C PRO A 343 -17.18 -9.90 -8.71
N THR A 344 -18.01 -10.77 -9.25
CA THR A 344 -19.47 -10.55 -9.41
C THR A 344 -20.32 -11.56 -8.63
N THR A 345 -19.77 -12.72 -8.30
CA THR A 345 -20.45 -13.73 -7.48
C THR A 345 -20.96 -13.13 -6.18
N ASP A 346 -22.23 -13.38 -5.84
CA ASP A 346 -22.98 -12.87 -4.69
C ASP A 346 -23.26 -11.35 -4.73
N ARG A 347 -22.80 -10.62 -5.77
CA ARG A 347 -22.93 -9.17 -5.93
C ARG A 347 -23.58 -8.75 -7.24
N GLU A 348 -24.24 -9.65 -7.96
CA GLU A 348 -24.88 -9.38 -9.26
C GLU A 348 -25.86 -8.19 -9.19
N PHE A 349 -26.50 -8.01 -8.05
CA PHE A 349 -27.43 -6.90 -7.82
C PHE A 349 -26.76 -5.51 -7.71
N TYR A 350 -25.41 -5.43 -7.66
CA TYR A 350 -24.71 -4.15 -7.70
C TYR A 350 -24.77 -3.49 -9.07
N PHE A 351 -24.88 -4.30 -10.13
CA PHE A 351 -24.65 -3.89 -11.51
C PHE A 351 -25.95 -3.70 -12.27
N ASP A 352 -25.97 -2.71 -13.18
CA ASP A 352 -27.11 -2.49 -14.08
C ASP A 352 -27.41 -3.73 -14.94
N ALA A 353 -28.67 -3.87 -15.34
CA ALA A 353 -29.14 -5.01 -16.10
C ALA A 353 -28.49 -5.17 -17.49
N ASP A 354 -27.92 -4.09 -18.02
CA ASP A 354 -27.18 -4.09 -19.30
C ASP A 354 -25.69 -4.47 -19.16
N VAL A 355 -25.20 -4.74 -17.94
CA VAL A 355 -23.91 -5.38 -17.72
C VAL A 355 -24.05 -6.88 -17.87
N GLN A 356 -23.45 -7.44 -18.92
CA GLN A 356 -23.53 -8.88 -19.17
C GLN A 356 -22.65 -9.67 -18.19
N LEU A 357 -23.22 -10.13 -17.11
CA LEU A 357 -22.51 -10.90 -16.07
C LEU A 357 -22.46 -12.42 -16.31
N ARG A 358 -23.17 -12.92 -17.33
CA ARG A 358 -23.22 -14.35 -17.69
C ARG A 358 -22.90 -14.53 -19.16
N ARG A 359 -22.18 -15.60 -19.46
CA ARG A 359 -21.87 -15.95 -20.85
C ARG A 359 -23.12 -16.38 -21.60
N ASP A 360 -23.35 -15.76 -22.76
CA ASP A 360 -24.50 -16.03 -23.64
C ASP A 360 -24.11 -16.29 -25.11
N GLY A 361 -22.81 -16.39 -25.40
CA GLY A 361 -22.26 -16.55 -26.74
C GLY A 361 -21.94 -15.23 -27.44
N GLY A 362 -22.12 -14.10 -26.75
CA GLY A 362 -21.83 -12.76 -27.29
C GLY A 362 -20.37 -12.31 -27.11
N PRO A 363 -20.03 -11.14 -27.65
CA PRO A 363 -18.67 -10.61 -27.61
C PRO A 363 -18.19 -10.28 -26.19
N PHE A 364 -19.10 -10.03 -25.24
CA PHE A 364 -18.77 -9.71 -23.85
C PHE A 364 -18.35 -10.93 -23.03
N ASP A 365 -18.56 -12.16 -23.53
CA ASP A 365 -18.09 -13.40 -22.89
C ASP A 365 -16.58 -13.39 -22.62
N ALA A 366 -15.83 -12.65 -23.44
CA ALA A 366 -14.38 -12.49 -23.28
C ALA A 366 -13.98 -11.73 -22.02
N PHE A 367 -14.88 -10.97 -21.42
CA PHE A 367 -14.65 -10.13 -20.23
C PHE A 367 -15.15 -10.78 -18.95
N ILE A 368 -15.74 -11.96 -19.03
CA ILE A 368 -16.26 -12.75 -17.92
C ILE A 368 -15.23 -13.86 -17.63
N ASN A 369 -14.62 -13.80 -16.44
CA ASN A 369 -13.62 -14.76 -16.01
C ASN A 369 -14.12 -15.61 -14.84
N ARG A 370 -13.48 -16.74 -14.64
CA ARG A 370 -13.66 -17.61 -13.49
C ARG A 370 -12.35 -17.69 -12.74
N ASP A 371 -12.35 -17.22 -11.51
CA ASP A 371 -11.18 -17.08 -10.66
C ASP A 371 -11.29 -17.95 -9.40
N ASN A 372 -10.13 -18.29 -8.80
CA ASN A 372 -10.03 -19.01 -7.54
C ASN A 372 -8.83 -18.55 -6.69
N ASN A 373 -8.28 -17.39 -6.99
CA ASN A 373 -6.98 -16.93 -6.47
C ASN A 373 -7.08 -15.88 -5.36
N ALA A 374 -8.25 -15.72 -4.72
CA ALA A 374 -8.36 -14.82 -3.58
C ALA A 374 -7.59 -15.39 -2.37
N VAL A 375 -6.56 -14.68 -1.94
CA VAL A 375 -5.74 -15.07 -0.77
C VAL A 375 -6.24 -14.42 0.52
N ASN A 376 -6.97 -13.33 0.40
CA ASN A 376 -7.47 -12.53 1.52
C ASN A 376 -8.94 -12.14 1.28
N ASN A 377 -9.62 -11.65 2.32
CA ASN A 377 -10.94 -11.05 2.32
C ASN A 377 -12.09 -11.98 1.93
N TYR A 378 -13.22 -11.41 1.48
CA TYR A 378 -14.48 -12.13 1.31
C TYR A 378 -14.37 -13.41 0.47
N TYR A 379 -13.64 -13.37 -0.64
CA TYR A 379 -13.53 -14.52 -1.56
C TYR A 379 -12.47 -15.53 -1.15
N ALA A 380 -11.63 -15.23 -0.15
CA ALA A 380 -10.60 -16.16 0.33
C ALA A 380 -11.22 -17.42 0.91
N GLY A 381 -10.77 -18.59 0.43
CA GLY A 381 -11.24 -19.89 0.88
C GLY A 381 -12.67 -20.26 0.45
N ARG A 382 -13.36 -19.44 -0.35
CA ARG A 382 -14.72 -19.72 -0.85
C ARG A 382 -14.76 -20.51 -2.16
N GLY A 383 -13.59 -20.83 -2.72
CA GLY A 383 -13.48 -21.56 -3.99
C GLY A 383 -13.56 -20.63 -5.21
N GLU A 384 -14.14 -21.15 -6.30
CA GLU A 384 -14.23 -20.40 -7.55
C GLU A 384 -15.33 -19.35 -7.52
N PHE A 385 -15.04 -18.17 -8.11
CA PHE A 385 -16.00 -17.08 -8.26
C PHE A 385 -15.91 -16.49 -9.68
N TRP A 386 -16.99 -15.86 -10.11
CA TRP A 386 -17.05 -15.12 -11.37
C TRP A 386 -16.53 -13.69 -11.17
N SER A 387 -15.85 -13.16 -12.17
CA SER A 387 -15.43 -11.77 -12.24
C SER A 387 -15.72 -11.17 -13.61
N TYR A 388 -15.87 -9.85 -13.67
CA TYR A 388 -16.06 -9.06 -14.88
C TYR A 388 -14.95 -8.03 -15.03
N ASN A 389 -14.48 -7.84 -16.28
CA ASN A 389 -13.40 -6.90 -16.59
C ASN A 389 -13.97 -5.64 -17.28
N PHE A 390 -14.26 -4.62 -16.50
CA PHE A 390 -14.78 -3.35 -17.01
C PHE A 390 -13.78 -2.62 -17.90
N THR A 391 -12.48 -2.61 -17.55
CA THR A 391 -11.45 -1.96 -18.40
C THR A 391 -11.46 -2.54 -19.81
N ALA A 392 -11.35 -3.86 -19.94
CA ALA A 392 -11.34 -4.52 -21.26
C ALA A 392 -12.66 -4.34 -22.00
N SER A 393 -13.80 -4.39 -21.30
CA SER A 393 -15.13 -4.13 -21.87
C SER A 393 -15.25 -2.70 -22.41
N ASN A 394 -14.78 -1.70 -21.66
CA ASN A 394 -14.80 -0.30 -22.09
C ASN A 394 -13.86 -0.06 -23.27
N LEU A 395 -12.67 -0.67 -23.29
CA LEU A 395 -11.77 -0.61 -24.44
C LEU A 395 -12.39 -1.25 -25.69
N TYR A 396 -13.11 -2.36 -25.54
CA TYR A 396 -13.87 -2.95 -26.65
C TYR A 396 -15.00 -2.02 -27.14
N LEU A 397 -15.73 -1.41 -26.25
CA LEU A 397 -16.79 -0.41 -26.59
C LEU A 397 -16.20 0.82 -27.28
N LYS A 398 -15.00 1.24 -26.87
CA LYS A 398 -14.26 2.40 -27.41
C LYS A 398 -13.69 2.09 -28.81
N PHE A 399 -13.00 0.97 -28.98
CA PHE A 399 -12.17 0.68 -30.15
C PHE A 399 -12.70 -0.42 -31.10
N GLY A 400 -13.71 -1.20 -30.66
CA GLY A 400 -14.27 -2.33 -31.43
C GLY A 400 -13.39 -3.59 -31.38
N ALA A 401 -13.49 -4.45 -32.38
CA ALA A 401 -12.85 -5.77 -32.38
C ALA A 401 -11.32 -5.76 -32.21
N ASP A 402 -10.64 -4.72 -32.69
CA ASP A 402 -9.18 -4.59 -32.63
C ASP A 402 -8.69 -3.89 -31.35
N TRP A 403 -9.54 -3.81 -30.31
CA TRP A 403 -9.30 -3.02 -29.11
C TRP A 403 -7.97 -3.31 -28.42
N GLN A 404 -7.55 -4.56 -28.33
CA GLN A 404 -6.29 -4.93 -27.66
C GLN A 404 -5.09 -4.28 -28.34
N LYS A 405 -4.98 -4.43 -29.66
CA LYS A 405 -3.88 -3.85 -30.44
C LYS A 405 -3.87 -2.33 -30.35
N LYS A 406 -5.06 -1.70 -30.39
CA LYS A 406 -5.18 -0.24 -30.29
C LYS A 406 -4.82 0.26 -28.89
N ALA A 407 -5.25 -0.45 -27.85
CA ALA A 407 -4.91 -0.12 -26.47
C ALA A 407 -3.42 -0.31 -26.17
N ASP A 408 -2.79 -1.39 -26.69
CA ASP A 408 -1.35 -1.60 -26.57
C ASP A 408 -0.55 -0.48 -27.26
N ASP A 409 -0.94 -0.07 -28.47
CA ASP A 409 -0.33 1.08 -29.16
C ASP A 409 -0.51 2.38 -28.37
N LEU A 410 -1.73 2.63 -27.90
CA LEU A 410 -2.07 3.82 -27.12
C LEU A 410 -1.25 3.90 -25.83
N ALA A 411 -1.02 2.79 -25.15
CA ALA A 411 -0.21 2.75 -23.92
C ALA A 411 1.22 3.29 -24.19
N HIS A 412 1.89 2.85 -25.25
CA HIS A 412 3.22 3.36 -25.60
C HIS A 412 3.21 4.85 -25.95
N ARG A 413 2.19 5.31 -26.69
CA ARG A 413 2.06 6.73 -27.05
C ARG A 413 1.80 7.60 -25.82
N ARG A 414 0.96 7.13 -24.89
CA ARG A 414 0.69 7.77 -23.59
C ARG A 414 1.98 7.91 -22.78
N LEU A 415 2.67 6.80 -22.52
CA LEU A 415 3.90 6.81 -21.72
C LEU A 415 4.89 7.84 -22.28
N ARG A 416 5.15 7.79 -23.58
CA ARG A 416 6.07 8.75 -24.21
C ARG A 416 5.59 10.20 -24.09
N SER A 417 4.33 10.48 -24.40
CA SER A 417 3.76 11.84 -24.33
C SER A 417 3.68 12.37 -22.91
N TRP A 418 3.45 11.50 -21.93
CA TRP A 418 3.40 11.88 -20.51
C TRP A 418 4.78 12.04 -19.86
N GLY A 419 5.86 11.72 -20.60
CA GLY A 419 7.22 11.81 -20.06
C GLY A 419 7.61 10.63 -19.17
N LEU A 420 6.84 9.53 -19.24
CA LEU A 420 7.16 8.24 -18.64
C LEU A 420 8.00 7.41 -19.63
N ASN A 421 8.94 6.62 -19.13
CA ASN A 421 9.84 5.86 -19.98
C ASN A 421 10.07 4.41 -19.53
N THR A 422 9.30 3.93 -18.53
CA THR A 422 9.43 2.57 -18.04
C THR A 422 8.06 1.95 -17.80
N ILE A 423 7.83 0.78 -18.35
CA ILE A 423 6.70 -0.10 -18.03
C ILE A 423 7.08 -0.87 -16.77
N GLY A 424 6.29 -0.69 -15.71
CA GLY A 424 6.53 -1.29 -14.41
C GLY A 424 5.95 -2.70 -14.25
N ASN A 425 5.91 -3.19 -13.01
CA ASN A 425 5.45 -4.53 -12.68
C ASN A 425 4.01 -4.80 -13.11
N TRP A 426 3.69 -6.08 -13.34
CA TRP A 426 2.34 -6.60 -13.68
C TRP A 426 1.72 -5.95 -14.92
N SER A 427 2.54 -5.52 -15.85
CA SER A 427 2.09 -4.99 -17.13
C SER A 427 1.79 -6.10 -18.15
N ALA A 428 1.16 -5.75 -19.26
CA ALA A 428 0.79 -6.71 -20.30
C ALA A 428 2.02 -7.16 -21.11
N GLU A 429 2.25 -8.48 -21.22
CA GLU A 429 3.33 -9.01 -22.05
C GLU A 429 3.26 -8.57 -23.51
N SER A 430 2.05 -8.33 -24.05
CA SER A 430 1.87 -7.82 -25.41
C SER A 430 2.48 -6.44 -25.59
N ILE A 431 2.38 -5.59 -24.55
CA ILE A 431 2.95 -4.25 -24.53
C ILE A 431 4.48 -4.33 -24.34
N GLU A 432 4.95 -5.12 -23.38
CA GLU A 432 6.38 -5.28 -23.09
C GLU A 432 7.15 -5.88 -24.30
N ARG A 433 6.57 -6.89 -24.97
CA ARG A 433 7.14 -7.54 -26.15
C ARG A 433 7.18 -6.66 -27.41
N ALA A 434 6.49 -5.52 -27.42
CA ALA A 434 6.50 -4.60 -28.54
C ALA A 434 7.84 -3.88 -28.73
N GLN A 435 8.74 -3.90 -27.74
CA GLN A 435 10.09 -3.30 -27.79
C GLN A 435 10.07 -1.81 -28.17
N ARG A 436 9.16 -1.05 -27.55
CA ARG A 436 8.97 0.39 -27.83
C ARG A 436 9.22 1.26 -26.62
N THR A 437 9.07 0.72 -25.43
CA THR A 437 9.30 1.40 -24.14
C THR A 437 10.06 0.42 -23.26
N PRO A 438 11.12 0.84 -22.56
CA PRO A 438 11.79 0.04 -21.56
C PRO A 438 10.82 -0.51 -20.51
N TYR A 439 11.12 -1.68 -19.96
CA TYR A 439 10.29 -2.33 -18.97
C TYR A 439 11.13 -3.09 -17.93
N VAL A 440 10.50 -3.40 -16.82
CA VAL A 440 11.04 -4.31 -15.81
C VAL A 440 10.30 -5.63 -15.84
N ALA A 441 11.02 -6.74 -15.73
CA ALA A 441 10.42 -8.07 -15.66
C ALA A 441 10.25 -8.50 -14.20
N THR A 442 9.21 -9.28 -13.92
CA THR A 442 8.94 -9.81 -12.58
C THR A 442 8.83 -11.33 -12.63
N VAL A 443 9.50 -11.99 -11.69
CA VAL A 443 9.39 -13.45 -11.49
C VAL A 443 9.18 -13.75 -10.01
N GLY A 444 8.51 -14.85 -9.72
CA GLY A 444 8.23 -15.28 -8.35
C GLY A 444 8.81 -16.65 -8.03
N ILE A 445 9.06 -16.90 -6.75
CA ILE A 445 9.59 -18.16 -6.22
C ILE A 445 8.46 -19.01 -5.64
N GLY A 446 8.01 -20.01 -6.40
CA GLY A 446 6.97 -20.97 -6.00
C GLY A 446 7.53 -22.20 -5.28
N SER A 447 8.36 -22.01 -4.24
CA SER A 447 8.94 -23.12 -3.47
C SER A 447 8.17 -23.39 -2.17
N PRO A 448 8.39 -24.55 -1.52
CA PRO A 448 7.89 -24.81 -0.17
C PRO A 448 8.25 -23.69 0.80
N LYS A 449 7.39 -23.46 1.77
CA LYS A 449 7.49 -22.35 2.70
C LYS A 449 8.06 -22.79 4.03
N ILE A 450 8.59 -21.84 4.80
CA ILE A 450 8.92 -22.05 6.22
C ILE A 450 7.58 -22.17 6.97
N GLU A 451 7.24 -23.36 7.45
CA GLU A 451 5.90 -23.66 7.97
C GLU A 451 5.51 -22.83 9.19
N GLY A 452 6.47 -22.50 10.06
CA GLY A 452 6.26 -21.61 11.22
C GLY A 452 6.13 -20.13 10.87
N SER A 453 6.35 -19.73 9.60
CA SER A 453 6.24 -18.33 9.19
C SER A 453 4.80 -17.91 8.88
N SER A 454 4.55 -16.62 8.95
CA SER A 454 3.28 -15.99 8.55
C SER A 454 3.56 -14.71 7.76
N GLY A 455 2.55 -14.18 7.07
CA GLY A 455 2.68 -12.93 6.36
C GLY A 455 1.43 -12.57 5.58
N TYR A 456 1.30 -11.31 5.22
CA TYR A 456 0.13 -10.78 4.52
C TYR A 456 -0.13 -11.50 3.18
N TRP A 457 0.93 -11.73 2.39
CA TRP A 457 0.87 -12.47 1.12
C TRP A 457 1.17 -13.97 1.29
N GLY A 458 1.16 -14.46 2.51
CA GLY A 458 1.41 -15.85 2.84
C GLY A 458 2.79 -16.08 3.49
N LYS A 459 3.10 -17.36 3.70
CA LYS A 459 4.34 -17.79 4.35
C LYS A 459 5.57 -17.52 3.48
N PHE A 460 6.72 -17.30 4.13
CA PHE A 460 8.01 -17.06 3.48
C PHE A 460 8.56 -18.32 2.79
N ALA A 461 9.13 -18.18 1.58
CA ALA A 461 9.78 -19.28 0.87
C ALA A 461 11.05 -19.74 1.59
N ASP A 462 11.25 -21.05 1.79
CA ASP A 462 12.44 -21.57 2.43
C ASP A 462 13.65 -21.55 1.47
N PRO A 463 14.66 -20.68 1.67
CA PRO A 463 15.81 -20.58 0.77
C PRO A 463 16.80 -21.77 0.92
N PHE A 464 16.65 -22.61 1.94
CA PHE A 464 17.43 -23.84 2.12
C PHE A 464 16.77 -25.06 1.47
N HIS A 465 15.50 -24.93 1.03
CA HIS A 465 14.81 -26.02 0.34
C HIS A 465 15.37 -26.20 -1.09
N PRO A 466 15.65 -27.44 -1.55
CA PRO A 466 16.18 -27.68 -2.90
C PRO A 466 15.31 -27.08 -4.01
N GLU A 467 13.97 -27.10 -3.84
CA GLU A 467 13.00 -26.52 -4.79
C GLU A 467 13.10 -24.98 -4.90
N PHE A 468 13.76 -24.27 -3.99
CA PHE A 468 13.90 -22.82 -4.06
C PHE A 468 14.57 -22.39 -5.36
N LYS A 469 15.76 -22.91 -5.61
CA LYS A 469 16.53 -22.63 -6.81
C LYS A 469 15.83 -23.16 -8.08
N GLU A 470 15.30 -24.38 -8.01
CA GLU A 470 14.64 -25.00 -9.14
C GLU A 470 13.34 -24.29 -9.54
N SER A 471 12.57 -23.78 -8.57
CA SER A 471 11.37 -22.98 -8.88
C SER A 471 11.71 -21.63 -9.53
N LEU A 472 12.78 -20.96 -9.08
CA LEU A 472 13.27 -19.74 -9.71
C LEU A 472 13.76 -20.02 -11.15
N ARG A 473 14.49 -21.11 -11.36
CA ARG A 473 14.90 -21.51 -12.71
C ARG A 473 13.70 -21.74 -13.64
N ARG A 474 12.67 -22.46 -13.17
CA ARG A 474 11.43 -22.64 -13.94
C ARG A 474 10.75 -21.32 -14.27
N SER A 475 10.72 -20.37 -13.33
CA SER A 475 10.17 -19.05 -13.57
C SER A 475 10.97 -18.26 -14.60
N LEU A 476 12.30 -18.33 -14.58
CA LEU A 476 13.18 -17.70 -15.56
C LEU A 476 13.19 -18.44 -16.92
N ASP A 477 12.88 -19.71 -16.96
CA ASP A 477 12.71 -20.49 -18.20
C ASP A 477 11.34 -20.32 -18.86
N ALA A 478 10.41 -19.60 -18.22
CA ALA A 478 9.13 -19.25 -18.85
C ALA A 478 9.33 -18.36 -20.09
N SER A 479 8.44 -18.49 -21.07
CA SER A 479 8.56 -17.84 -22.39
C SER A 479 8.86 -16.33 -22.31
N PHE A 480 8.15 -15.61 -21.43
CA PHE A 480 8.37 -14.18 -21.26
C PHE A 480 9.70 -13.86 -20.61
N ALA A 481 10.05 -14.54 -19.51
CA ALA A 481 11.30 -14.28 -18.79
C ALA A 481 12.54 -14.57 -19.67
N ARG A 482 12.50 -15.62 -20.51
CA ARG A 482 13.55 -15.89 -21.51
C ARG A 482 13.64 -14.81 -22.58
N PHE A 483 12.50 -14.29 -23.03
CA PHE A 483 12.48 -13.15 -23.94
C PHE A 483 13.11 -11.92 -23.27
N ALA A 484 12.67 -11.59 -22.07
CA ALA A 484 13.18 -10.45 -21.29
C ALA A 484 14.68 -10.53 -21.01
N ALA A 485 15.22 -11.75 -20.80
CA ALA A 485 16.65 -11.96 -20.55
C ALA A 485 17.55 -11.48 -21.71
N GLU A 486 17.05 -11.57 -22.95
CA GLU A 486 17.80 -11.17 -24.15
C GLU A 486 17.38 -9.79 -24.69
N ASP A 487 16.21 -9.28 -24.30
CA ASP A 487 15.65 -8.05 -24.87
C ASP A 487 16.37 -6.80 -24.33
N PRO A 488 16.96 -5.94 -25.18
CA PRO A 488 17.62 -4.71 -24.75
C PRO A 488 16.69 -3.71 -24.05
N PHE A 489 15.36 -3.79 -24.27
CA PHE A 489 14.38 -2.95 -23.58
C PHE A 489 14.10 -3.39 -22.13
N CYS A 490 14.45 -4.62 -21.75
CA CYS A 490 14.34 -5.07 -20.37
C CYS A 490 15.46 -4.48 -19.50
N VAL A 491 15.09 -3.67 -18.51
CA VAL A 491 16.03 -3.04 -17.56
C VAL A 491 16.63 -4.10 -16.62
N GLY A 492 15.79 -4.98 -16.08
CA GLY A 492 16.19 -6.01 -15.13
C GLY A 492 15.00 -6.77 -14.58
N PHE A 493 15.29 -7.62 -13.58
CA PHE A 493 14.30 -8.46 -12.92
C PHE A 493 14.08 -8.05 -11.47
N PHE A 494 12.82 -7.82 -11.09
CA PHE A 494 12.38 -7.97 -9.71
C PHE A 494 12.08 -9.45 -9.43
N VAL A 495 12.45 -9.93 -8.26
CA VAL A 495 12.16 -11.30 -7.82
C VAL A 495 11.34 -11.26 -6.55
N ASP A 496 10.16 -11.83 -6.60
CA ASP A 496 9.10 -11.70 -5.59
C ASP A 496 8.62 -10.23 -5.40
N ASN A 497 7.66 -10.02 -4.54
CA ASN A 497 7.14 -8.70 -4.17
C ASN A 497 6.62 -8.71 -2.73
N GLU A 498 7.07 -7.75 -1.92
CA GLU A 498 6.53 -7.47 -0.58
C GLU A 498 6.40 -8.72 0.30
N ILE A 499 7.37 -9.63 0.19
CA ILE A 499 7.40 -10.80 1.05
C ILE A 499 7.63 -10.41 2.51
N SER A 500 7.04 -11.17 3.43
CA SER A 500 7.03 -10.83 4.85
C SER A 500 8.34 -11.19 5.54
N TRP A 501 9.24 -10.23 5.60
CA TRP A 501 10.53 -10.37 6.28
C TRP A 501 10.40 -10.39 7.80
N GLY A 502 9.34 -9.79 8.37
CA GLY A 502 9.13 -9.68 9.81
C GLY A 502 10.21 -8.84 10.52
N ASP A 503 10.27 -8.97 11.84
CA ASP A 503 11.31 -8.37 12.66
C ASP A 503 12.63 -9.14 12.55
N ALA A 504 13.73 -8.55 13.04
CA ALA A 504 15.00 -9.23 13.19
C ALA A 504 14.81 -10.57 13.95
N GLY A 505 15.41 -11.63 13.44
CA GLY A 505 15.28 -12.97 13.99
C GLY A 505 13.93 -13.69 13.77
N SER A 506 12.89 -13.03 13.23
CA SER A 506 11.53 -13.61 13.10
C SER A 506 11.51 -14.89 12.25
N LEU A 507 12.15 -14.89 11.08
CA LEU A 507 12.21 -16.07 10.21
C LEU A 507 13.07 -17.19 10.81
N ALA A 508 14.08 -16.88 11.63
CA ALA A 508 14.85 -17.86 12.37
C ALA A 508 13.99 -18.52 13.46
N ARG A 509 13.22 -17.73 14.22
CA ARG A 509 12.22 -18.24 15.18
C ARG A 509 11.17 -19.10 14.47
N ALA A 510 10.68 -18.65 13.34
CA ALA A 510 9.74 -19.41 12.53
C ALA A 510 10.32 -20.75 12.04
N ALA A 511 11.60 -20.78 11.68
CA ALA A 511 12.28 -22.02 11.32
C ALA A 511 12.36 -22.99 12.51
N LEU A 512 12.66 -22.53 13.72
CA LEU A 512 12.64 -23.36 14.93
C LEU A 512 11.24 -23.91 15.27
N ALA A 513 10.21 -23.08 15.09
CA ALA A 513 8.81 -23.48 15.31
C ALA A 513 8.24 -24.39 14.21
N SER A 514 9.02 -24.63 13.15
CA SER A 514 8.62 -25.52 12.05
C SER A 514 8.85 -27.00 12.37
N PRO A 515 8.23 -27.93 11.59
CA PRO A 515 8.44 -29.39 11.75
C PRO A 515 9.91 -29.80 11.58
N SER A 516 10.26 -30.99 12.10
CA SER A 516 11.61 -31.57 12.06
C SER A 516 12.21 -31.74 10.66
N THR A 517 11.37 -31.77 9.62
CA THR A 517 11.77 -31.92 8.22
C THR A 517 12.05 -30.58 7.50
N GLN A 518 11.84 -29.45 8.19
CA GLN A 518 12.03 -28.12 7.59
C GLN A 518 13.49 -27.82 7.31
N PRO A 519 13.91 -27.60 6.04
CA PRO A 519 15.32 -27.38 5.72
C PRO A 519 15.92 -26.15 6.41
N ALA A 520 15.19 -25.04 6.53
CA ALA A 520 15.67 -23.87 7.29
C ALA A 520 15.92 -24.18 8.77
N LYS A 521 15.10 -25.04 9.41
CA LYS A 521 15.30 -25.50 10.78
C LYS A 521 16.59 -26.31 10.90
N LEU A 522 16.78 -27.27 10.01
CA LEU A 522 17.98 -28.12 10.02
C LEU A 522 19.24 -27.29 9.79
N ALA A 523 19.19 -26.32 8.85
CA ALA A 523 20.30 -25.39 8.62
C ALA A 523 20.60 -24.52 9.85
N PHE A 524 19.58 -24.09 10.60
CA PHE A 524 19.79 -23.33 11.83
C PHE A 524 20.43 -24.19 12.92
N ILE A 525 20.00 -25.42 13.09
CA ILE A 525 20.59 -26.37 14.06
C ILE A 525 22.04 -26.66 13.71
N ASP A 526 22.38 -26.86 12.44
CA ASP A 526 23.76 -27.03 12.00
C ASP A 526 24.60 -25.78 12.27
N TRP A 527 24.07 -24.59 12.07
CA TRP A 527 24.71 -23.33 12.42
C TRP A 527 24.95 -23.22 13.96
N LEU A 528 23.95 -23.57 14.78
CA LEU A 528 24.10 -23.63 16.24
C LEU A 528 25.15 -24.64 16.67
N ARG A 529 25.16 -25.81 16.05
CA ARG A 529 26.17 -26.86 16.30
C ARG A 529 27.59 -26.38 15.97
N ALA A 530 27.73 -25.63 14.88
CA ALA A 530 29.02 -25.01 14.53
C ALA A 530 29.44 -23.93 15.55
N LYS A 531 28.50 -23.20 16.12
CA LYS A 531 28.76 -22.15 17.12
C LYS A 531 29.06 -22.70 18.51
N TYR A 532 28.27 -23.67 18.99
CA TYR A 532 28.33 -24.18 20.38
C TYR A 532 29.13 -25.49 20.52
N GLY A 533 29.51 -26.14 19.44
CA GLY A 533 30.27 -27.39 19.43
C GLY A 533 29.39 -28.65 19.31
N ALA A 534 30.04 -29.81 19.32
CA ALA A 534 29.39 -31.10 19.11
C ALA A 534 28.43 -31.49 20.25
N ASP A 535 28.72 -31.06 21.48
CA ASP A 535 27.90 -31.30 22.67
C ASP A 535 26.85 -30.16 22.80
N VAL A 536 25.59 -30.54 22.98
CA VAL A 536 24.48 -29.60 23.18
C VAL A 536 24.50 -28.88 24.53
N ALA A 537 25.34 -29.31 25.46
CA ALA A 537 25.43 -28.78 26.82
C ALA A 537 25.75 -27.26 26.83
N ALA A 538 26.63 -26.79 25.93
CA ALA A 538 26.93 -25.37 25.83
C ALA A 538 25.74 -24.54 25.36
N LEU A 539 24.94 -25.04 24.42
CA LEU A 539 23.68 -24.42 24.03
C LEU A 539 22.69 -24.39 25.20
N ASN A 540 22.51 -25.50 25.91
CA ASN A 540 21.62 -25.60 27.06
C ASN A 540 21.93 -24.55 28.12
N VAL A 541 23.23 -24.34 28.42
CA VAL A 541 23.65 -23.29 29.35
C VAL A 541 23.32 -21.91 28.81
N ALA A 542 23.58 -21.66 27.54
CA ALA A 542 23.38 -20.34 26.92
C ALA A 542 21.87 -19.98 26.74
N TRP A 543 21.03 -20.96 26.43
CA TRP A 543 19.60 -20.78 26.18
C TRP A 543 18.72 -21.08 27.39
N GLY A 544 19.26 -21.59 28.49
CA GLY A 544 18.50 -22.02 29.65
C GLY A 544 17.60 -23.22 29.34
N THR A 545 18.06 -24.14 28.48
CA THR A 545 17.30 -25.31 28.02
C THR A 545 17.91 -26.62 28.55
N THR A 546 17.26 -27.74 28.26
CA THR A 546 17.68 -29.08 28.76
C THR A 546 17.57 -30.14 27.66
N PHE A 547 17.95 -29.80 26.42
CA PHE A 547 17.93 -30.77 25.32
C PHE A 547 18.91 -31.93 25.59
N ALA A 548 18.49 -33.16 25.35
CA ALA A 548 19.32 -34.34 25.53
C ALA A 548 20.47 -34.37 24.50
N ASP A 549 20.19 -33.99 23.28
CA ASP A 549 21.11 -33.88 22.17
C ASP A 549 20.55 -32.92 21.08
N TRP A 550 21.30 -32.71 20.03
CA TRP A 550 20.90 -31.89 18.89
C TRP A 550 19.65 -32.42 18.15
N ASN A 551 19.39 -33.75 18.19
CA ASN A 551 18.23 -34.35 17.57
C ASN A 551 16.98 -34.04 18.38
N ALA A 552 17.09 -33.88 19.70
CA ALA A 552 15.97 -33.47 20.56
C ALA A 552 15.50 -32.04 20.20
N LEU A 553 16.40 -31.11 19.90
CA LEU A 553 16.02 -29.77 19.39
C LEU A 553 15.41 -29.86 17.99
N ALA A 554 15.86 -30.78 17.15
CA ALA A 554 15.34 -30.95 15.80
C ALA A 554 13.93 -31.58 15.77
N ALA A 555 13.65 -32.50 16.69
CA ALA A 555 12.51 -33.41 16.64
C ALA A 555 11.15 -32.68 16.74
N GLU A 556 11.05 -31.68 17.61
CA GLU A 556 9.79 -30.99 17.90
C GLU A 556 9.87 -29.49 17.55
N PRO A 557 8.76 -28.84 17.21
CA PRO A 557 8.70 -27.38 17.09
C PRO A 557 9.17 -26.73 18.39
N PHE A 558 10.11 -25.78 18.28
CA PHE A 558 10.63 -25.04 19.42
C PHE A 558 10.20 -23.58 19.33
N GLU A 559 9.36 -23.16 20.28
CA GLU A 559 8.96 -21.76 20.42
C GLU A 559 10.04 -20.98 21.16
N ALA A 560 10.85 -20.27 20.39
CA ALA A 560 11.88 -19.42 20.96
C ALA A 560 11.28 -18.28 21.80
N PRO A 561 11.84 -17.93 22.96
CA PRO A 561 11.35 -16.82 23.76
C PRO A 561 11.19 -15.54 22.95
N ALA A 562 10.11 -14.81 23.18
CA ALA A 562 9.91 -13.52 22.53
C ALA A 562 11.02 -12.54 22.98
N ALA A 563 11.52 -11.71 22.06
CA ALA A 563 12.58 -10.73 22.34
C ALA A 563 12.26 -9.82 23.54
N LYS A 564 10.99 -9.44 23.73
CA LYS A 564 10.52 -8.63 24.86
C LYS A 564 10.80 -9.25 26.24
N ILE A 565 10.95 -10.57 26.37
CA ILE A 565 11.29 -11.23 27.63
C ILE A 565 12.70 -10.83 28.09
N ALA A 566 13.58 -10.52 27.16
CA ALA A 566 14.94 -10.07 27.45
C ALA A 566 15.01 -8.77 28.27
N ASP A 567 14.01 -7.88 28.09
CA ASP A 567 13.95 -6.57 28.72
C ASP A 567 12.86 -6.47 29.82
N ASP A 568 12.14 -7.57 30.07
CA ASP A 568 11.09 -7.64 31.11
C ASP A 568 11.71 -7.78 32.49
N GLU A 569 11.80 -6.69 33.25
CA GLU A 569 12.36 -6.64 34.59
C GLU A 569 11.59 -7.49 35.62
N THR A 570 10.38 -7.93 35.34
CA THR A 570 9.60 -8.83 36.21
C THR A 570 10.08 -10.29 36.12
N GLN A 571 10.88 -10.63 35.10
CA GLN A 571 11.44 -11.96 34.90
C GLN A 571 12.75 -12.15 35.67
N ASP A 572 13.06 -13.41 35.99
CA ASP A 572 14.38 -13.78 36.58
C ASP A 572 15.54 -13.34 35.68
N ALA A 573 16.63 -12.87 36.27
CA ALA A 573 17.81 -12.40 35.53
C ALA A 573 18.43 -13.49 34.64
N ALA A 574 18.38 -14.77 35.05
CA ALA A 574 18.84 -15.87 34.24
C ALA A 574 17.94 -16.10 33.02
N VAL A 575 16.64 -15.97 33.19
CA VAL A 575 15.64 -16.06 32.08
C VAL A 575 15.85 -14.94 31.07
N ARG A 576 16.06 -13.71 31.54
CA ARG A 576 16.35 -12.57 30.66
C ARG A 576 17.66 -12.76 29.89
N THR A 577 18.71 -13.25 30.56
CA THR A 577 20.01 -13.51 29.93
C THR A 577 19.89 -14.58 28.84
N ALA A 578 19.19 -15.68 29.12
CA ALA A 578 18.91 -16.72 28.14
C ALA A 578 18.12 -16.19 26.95
N ALA A 579 17.04 -15.42 27.19
CA ALA A 579 16.25 -14.81 26.14
C ALA A 579 17.06 -13.85 25.24
N LYS A 580 17.97 -13.04 25.81
CA LYS A 580 18.92 -12.20 25.05
C LYS A 580 19.81 -13.03 24.15
N THR A 581 20.31 -14.15 24.65
CA THR A 581 21.20 -15.05 23.88
C THR A 581 20.43 -15.71 22.73
N VAL A 582 19.23 -16.20 22.99
CA VAL A 582 18.35 -16.79 21.95
C VAL A 582 18.01 -15.74 20.88
N ALA A 583 17.66 -14.52 21.27
CA ALA A 583 17.39 -13.44 20.34
C ALA A 583 18.60 -13.13 19.45
N ALA A 584 19.79 -12.99 20.03
CA ALA A 584 21.03 -12.74 19.29
C ALA A 584 21.37 -13.88 18.31
N ASP A 585 21.14 -15.13 18.69
CA ASP A 585 21.33 -16.28 17.79
C ASP A 585 20.32 -16.31 16.65
N CYS A 586 19.07 -15.98 16.95
CA CYS A 586 18.03 -15.84 15.93
C CYS A 586 18.37 -14.70 14.94
N ASP A 587 18.84 -13.56 15.40
CA ASP A 587 19.24 -12.43 14.54
C ASP A 587 20.46 -12.80 13.66
N ALA A 588 21.43 -13.49 14.24
CA ALA A 588 22.60 -13.94 13.49
C ALA A 588 22.24 -14.96 12.41
N PHE A 589 21.40 -15.95 12.73
CA PHE A 589 20.93 -16.91 11.71
C PHE A 589 19.96 -16.30 10.72
N TYR A 590 19.14 -15.33 11.16
CA TYR A 590 18.28 -14.58 10.26
C TYR A 590 19.09 -13.90 9.14
N SER A 591 20.26 -13.32 9.48
CA SER A 591 21.17 -12.75 8.48
C SER A 591 21.68 -13.80 7.50
N VAL A 592 22.01 -15.02 7.97
CA VAL A 592 22.40 -16.15 7.11
C VAL A 592 21.25 -16.55 6.16
N LEU A 593 20.03 -16.58 6.66
CA LEU A 593 18.85 -16.89 5.87
C LEU A 593 18.61 -15.81 4.77
N CYS A 594 18.72 -14.53 5.13
CA CYS A 594 18.60 -13.43 4.18
C CYS A 594 19.68 -13.49 3.10
N GLU A 595 20.95 -13.69 3.49
CA GLU A 595 22.04 -13.84 2.54
C GLU A 595 21.85 -15.05 1.62
N LYS A 596 21.35 -16.17 2.14
CA LYS A 596 21.03 -17.36 1.33
C LYS A 596 19.97 -17.05 0.29
N TYR A 597 18.88 -16.36 0.66
CA TYR A 597 17.83 -15.93 -0.26
C TYR A 597 18.39 -15.09 -1.42
N PHE A 598 19.06 -13.98 -1.12
CA PHE A 598 19.54 -13.05 -2.15
C PHE A 598 20.69 -13.63 -2.99
N SER A 599 21.60 -14.39 -2.39
CA SER A 599 22.74 -14.99 -3.10
C SER A 599 22.32 -16.07 -4.10
N GLU A 600 21.36 -16.94 -3.75
CA GLU A 600 20.83 -17.95 -4.68
C GLU A 600 20.09 -17.32 -5.85
N ILE A 601 19.35 -16.23 -5.58
CA ILE A 601 18.67 -15.49 -6.65
C ILE A 601 19.70 -14.86 -7.58
N LEU A 602 20.69 -14.14 -7.06
CA LEU A 602 21.74 -13.53 -7.87
C LEU A 602 22.46 -14.57 -8.71
N ALA A 603 22.88 -15.69 -8.13
CA ALA A 603 23.57 -16.75 -8.85
C ALA A 603 22.73 -17.31 -10.00
N THR A 604 21.43 -17.50 -9.75
CA THR A 604 20.50 -18.01 -10.79
C THR A 604 20.24 -16.99 -11.89
N LEU A 605 20.09 -15.69 -11.53
CA LEU A 605 19.95 -14.61 -12.52
C LEU A 605 21.21 -14.47 -13.38
N ARG A 606 22.41 -14.56 -12.80
CA ARG A 606 23.67 -14.51 -13.56
C ARG A 606 23.83 -15.70 -14.50
N GLU A 607 23.25 -16.85 -14.17
CA GLU A 607 23.18 -18.02 -15.07
C GLU A 607 22.19 -17.80 -16.24
N LYS A 608 20.98 -17.27 -15.96
CA LYS A 608 19.87 -17.23 -16.91
C LYS A 608 19.73 -15.91 -17.67
N ALA A 609 20.12 -14.80 -17.05
CA ALA A 609 19.99 -13.43 -17.57
C ALA A 609 21.22 -12.59 -17.19
N PRO A 610 22.45 -12.97 -17.61
CA PRO A 610 23.71 -12.39 -17.11
C PRO A 610 23.86 -10.89 -17.34
N LYS A 611 23.16 -10.35 -18.35
CA LYS A 611 23.21 -8.93 -18.73
C LYS A 611 22.12 -8.07 -18.09
N LYS A 612 21.26 -8.65 -17.24
CA LYS A 612 20.12 -7.96 -16.63
C LYS A 612 20.40 -7.60 -15.18
N LEU A 613 19.88 -6.45 -14.78
CA LEU A 613 19.99 -6.02 -13.37
C LEU A 613 19.10 -6.88 -12.47
N TYR A 614 19.63 -7.22 -11.30
CA TYR A 614 18.83 -7.73 -10.19
C TYR A 614 18.30 -6.53 -9.39
N LEU A 615 16.99 -6.28 -9.49
CA LEU A 615 16.33 -5.10 -8.94
C LEU A 615 15.76 -5.31 -7.52
N GLY A 616 16.02 -6.49 -6.90
CA GLY A 616 15.54 -6.80 -5.54
C GLY A 616 14.12 -7.34 -5.50
N CYS A 617 13.49 -7.25 -4.29
CA CYS A 617 12.20 -7.87 -3.95
C CYS A 617 11.09 -6.86 -3.59
N ARG A 618 11.28 -5.56 -3.85
CA ARG A 618 10.28 -4.50 -3.59
C ARG A 618 9.84 -4.49 -2.12
N PHE A 619 10.73 -4.11 -1.23
CA PHE A 619 10.46 -4.08 0.20
C PHE A 619 9.29 -3.16 0.54
N ALA A 620 8.22 -3.70 1.12
CA ALA A 620 7.15 -2.94 1.76
C ALA A 620 7.45 -2.75 3.25
N TRP A 621 7.73 -3.84 3.94
CA TRP A 621 8.20 -3.84 5.33
C TRP A 621 9.71 -3.95 5.34
N THR A 622 10.35 -3.05 6.09
CA THR A 622 11.80 -2.96 6.13
C THR A 622 12.36 -3.56 7.41
N ASN A 623 13.44 -4.34 7.24
CA ASN A 623 14.19 -4.91 8.33
C ASN A 623 15.68 -4.69 8.01
N PRO A 624 16.47 -4.06 8.89
CA PRO A 624 17.86 -3.71 8.60
C PRO A 624 18.72 -4.90 8.14
N LEU A 625 18.53 -6.09 8.74
CA LEU A 625 19.31 -7.29 8.38
C LEU A 625 18.95 -7.80 6.96
N ALA A 626 17.67 -7.78 6.60
CA ALA A 626 17.24 -8.17 5.26
C ALA A 626 17.72 -7.15 4.20
N ILE A 627 17.66 -5.85 4.51
CA ILE A 627 18.16 -4.79 3.63
C ILE A 627 19.69 -4.91 3.46
N ALA A 628 20.44 -5.17 4.52
CA ALA A 628 21.90 -5.37 4.45
C ALA A 628 22.26 -6.51 3.49
N ALA A 629 21.53 -7.64 3.54
CA ALA A 629 21.69 -8.73 2.57
C ALA A 629 21.32 -8.28 1.14
N ALA A 630 20.22 -7.56 0.95
CA ALA A 630 19.85 -7.05 -0.37
C ALA A 630 20.91 -6.09 -0.93
N GLN A 631 21.46 -5.19 -0.10
CA GLN A 631 22.53 -4.27 -0.50
C GLN A 631 23.80 -5.02 -0.96
N LYS A 632 24.06 -6.20 -0.41
CA LYS A 632 25.22 -7.02 -0.79
C LYS A 632 25.03 -7.70 -2.15
N TYR A 633 23.84 -8.18 -2.46
CA TYR A 633 23.60 -9.07 -3.60
C TYR A 633 22.79 -8.45 -4.75
N CYS A 634 21.94 -7.47 -4.52
CA CYS A 634 21.20 -6.82 -5.60
C CYS A 634 22.06 -5.78 -6.34
N ASP A 635 21.82 -5.57 -7.63
CA ASP A 635 22.42 -4.45 -8.38
C ASP A 635 21.75 -3.12 -7.99
N VAL A 636 20.45 -3.18 -7.74
CA VAL A 636 19.61 -2.06 -7.25
C VAL A 636 18.71 -2.60 -6.15
N VAL A 637 18.61 -1.90 -5.01
CA VAL A 637 17.69 -2.27 -3.94
C VAL A 637 16.34 -1.59 -4.18
N SER A 638 15.25 -2.35 -4.12
CA SER A 638 13.91 -1.81 -4.40
C SER A 638 13.03 -1.72 -3.17
N TYR A 639 12.24 -0.65 -3.12
CA TYR A 639 11.31 -0.37 -2.04
C TYR A 639 9.94 0.03 -2.61
N ASN A 640 8.85 -0.28 -1.89
CA ASN A 640 7.54 0.26 -2.13
C ASN A 640 7.28 1.33 -1.05
N PHE A 641 7.42 2.60 -1.42
CA PHE A 641 7.38 3.72 -0.48
C PHE A 641 6.16 4.59 -0.68
N TYR A 642 5.12 4.33 0.09
CA TYR A 642 3.91 5.13 0.17
C TYR A 642 4.08 6.27 1.19
N LYS A 643 4.92 7.24 0.85
CA LYS A 643 5.25 8.42 1.64
C LYS A 643 4.86 9.68 0.90
N THR A 644 4.92 10.83 1.56
CA THR A 644 4.68 12.14 0.93
C THR A 644 5.87 12.61 0.10
N GLU A 645 7.09 12.16 0.45
CA GLU A 645 8.35 12.46 -0.23
C GLU A 645 9.42 11.39 0.11
N VAL A 646 10.51 11.36 -0.65
CA VAL A 646 11.64 10.44 -0.46
C VAL A 646 13.01 11.13 -0.54
N GLY A 647 13.06 12.44 -0.50
CA GLY A 647 14.31 13.22 -0.54
C GLY A 647 15.23 12.95 0.65
N SER A 648 14.63 12.70 1.81
CA SER A 648 15.32 12.36 3.06
C SER A 648 15.77 10.89 3.15
N PHE A 649 15.39 10.02 2.21
CA PHE A 649 15.78 8.61 2.23
C PHE A 649 17.31 8.44 2.17
N ARG A 650 17.85 7.55 3.01
CA ARG A 650 19.24 7.11 3.01
C ARG A 650 19.31 5.58 3.04
N PRO A 651 20.27 4.96 2.31
CA PRO A 651 20.53 3.52 2.44
C PRO A 651 20.92 3.15 3.87
N VAL A 652 20.52 1.94 4.31
CA VAL A 652 20.83 1.44 5.64
C VAL A 652 22.36 1.34 5.84
N ASP A 653 22.83 1.67 7.03
CA ASP A 653 24.25 1.66 7.44
C ASP A 653 25.16 2.51 6.53
N GLY A 654 24.62 3.46 5.79
CA GLY A 654 25.38 4.33 4.89
C GLY A 654 26.02 3.60 3.70
N VAL A 655 25.52 2.40 3.36
CA VAL A 655 26.01 1.63 2.21
C VAL A 655 25.69 2.38 0.92
N ASP A 656 26.71 2.69 0.15
CA ASP A 656 26.58 3.45 -1.11
C ASP A 656 26.08 2.55 -2.25
N LYS A 657 24.77 2.37 -2.33
CA LYS A 657 24.07 1.47 -3.25
C LYS A 657 22.89 2.15 -3.92
N PRO A 658 22.68 2.00 -5.26
CA PRO A 658 21.53 2.59 -5.91
C PRO A 658 20.23 1.91 -5.46
N CYS A 659 19.15 2.70 -5.39
CA CYS A 659 17.83 2.25 -4.98
C CYS A 659 16.78 2.67 -6.01
N ILE A 660 15.68 1.91 -6.09
CA ILE A 660 14.52 2.23 -6.91
C ILE A 660 13.26 2.14 -6.07
N VAL A 661 12.33 3.08 -6.25
CA VAL A 661 10.98 2.96 -5.69
C VAL A 661 10.13 2.19 -6.68
N GLY A 662 9.71 0.99 -6.28
CA GLY A 662 8.91 0.10 -7.11
C GLY A 662 7.43 0.43 -7.10
N GLU A 663 6.92 1.03 -6.00
CA GLU A 663 5.54 1.48 -5.88
C GLU A 663 5.42 2.75 -5.06
N PHE A 664 4.59 3.66 -5.56
CA PHE A 664 4.02 4.79 -4.81
C PHE A 664 2.75 5.26 -5.51
N HIS A 665 1.82 5.85 -4.77
CA HIS A 665 0.66 6.53 -5.35
C HIS A 665 0.07 7.58 -4.42
N PHE A 666 -0.79 8.41 -5.02
CA PHE A 666 -1.73 9.28 -4.34
C PHE A 666 -3.11 9.10 -4.96
N GLY A 667 -4.17 9.31 -4.20
CA GLY A 667 -5.52 9.18 -4.69
C GLY A 667 -6.48 10.18 -4.05
N ALA A 668 -7.57 10.48 -4.76
CA ALA A 668 -8.62 11.39 -4.33
C ALA A 668 -10.01 10.76 -4.52
N LEU A 669 -11.09 11.33 -3.91
CA LEU A 669 -12.44 10.76 -3.98
C LEU A 669 -13.41 11.62 -4.79
N ASP A 670 -12.90 12.51 -5.62
CA ASP A 670 -13.70 13.47 -6.38
C ASP A 670 -14.09 12.99 -7.79
N ARG A 671 -13.76 11.74 -8.16
CA ARG A 671 -14.06 11.11 -9.45
C ARG A 671 -14.78 9.76 -9.33
N GLY A 672 -15.56 9.55 -8.26
CA GLY A 672 -16.57 8.50 -8.18
C GLY A 672 -16.16 7.17 -7.58
N LEU A 673 -14.87 6.94 -7.25
CA LEU A 673 -14.45 5.80 -6.46
C LEU A 673 -14.55 6.11 -4.96
N PHE A 674 -14.29 5.09 -4.12
CA PHE A 674 -14.59 5.16 -2.69
C PHE A 674 -13.38 5.06 -1.78
N HIS A 675 -12.18 4.85 -2.34
CA HIS A 675 -10.94 4.75 -1.57
C HIS A 675 -9.77 5.45 -2.28
N THR A 676 -9.03 6.23 -1.52
CA THR A 676 -7.86 6.99 -2.02
C THR A 676 -6.59 6.16 -2.21
N GLY A 677 -6.62 4.88 -1.84
CA GLY A 677 -5.36 4.15 -1.66
C GLY A 677 -4.61 4.62 -0.40
N LEU A 678 -3.30 4.42 -0.40
CA LEU A 678 -2.42 4.61 0.76
C LEU A 678 -1.92 6.05 0.92
N GLY A 679 -1.93 6.85 -0.16
CA GLY A 679 -1.58 8.26 -0.17
C GLY A 679 -2.82 9.14 -0.40
N PRO A 680 -3.61 9.48 0.63
CA PRO A 680 -4.83 10.27 0.44
C PRO A 680 -4.52 11.73 0.10
N THR A 681 -5.32 12.29 -0.82
CA THR A 681 -5.33 13.70 -1.19
C THR A 681 -6.77 14.21 -1.29
N GLU A 682 -6.96 15.52 -1.23
CA GLU A 682 -8.30 16.14 -1.19
C GLU A 682 -8.97 16.22 -2.56
N SER A 683 -8.19 16.30 -3.65
CA SER A 683 -8.69 16.49 -5.01
C SER A 683 -7.68 15.99 -6.05
N GLN A 684 -8.07 15.94 -7.33
CA GLN A 684 -7.15 15.63 -8.42
C GLN A 684 -6.01 16.67 -8.54
N ASP A 685 -6.27 17.94 -8.25
CA ASP A 685 -5.23 18.97 -8.23
C ASP A 685 -4.21 18.71 -7.10
N ALA A 686 -4.68 18.41 -5.90
CA ALA A 686 -3.82 18.03 -4.78
C ALA A 686 -3.03 16.74 -5.05
N ARG A 687 -3.66 15.78 -5.73
CA ARG A 687 -3.02 14.54 -6.19
C ARG A 687 -1.91 14.82 -7.19
N ALA A 688 -2.15 15.70 -8.16
CA ALA A 688 -1.18 16.16 -9.14
C ALA A 688 0.04 16.84 -8.48
N ALA A 689 -0.20 17.73 -7.53
CA ALA A 689 0.84 18.39 -6.75
C ALA A 689 1.67 17.39 -5.91
N ALA A 690 1.00 16.42 -5.27
CA ALA A 690 1.67 15.37 -4.49
C ALA A 690 2.56 14.48 -5.38
N TYR A 691 2.10 14.09 -6.58
CA TYR A 691 2.91 13.37 -7.57
C TYR A 691 4.19 14.14 -7.93
N GLU A 692 4.03 15.43 -8.32
CA GLU A 692 5.16 16.28 -8.73
C GLU A 692 6.18 16.43 -7.59
N ASN A 693 5.70 16.69 -6.37
CA ASN A 693 6.56 16.80 -5.18
C ASN A 693 7.34 15.51 -4.90
N TYR A 694 6.66 14.37 -4.93
CA TYR A 694 7.28 13.07 -4.69
C TYR A 694 8.38 12.76 -5.70
N VAL A 695 8.06 12.85 -7.01
CA VAL A 695 9.03 12.54 -8.07
C VAL A 695 10.19 13.52 -8.06
N ARG A 696 9.94 14.81 -7.81
CA ARG A 696 11.01 15.82 -7.68
C ARG A 696 11.93 15.51 -6.50
N SER A 697 11.38 15.12 -5.34
CA SER A 697 12.16 14.72 -4.17
C SER A 697 13.05 13.50 -4.44
N ALA A 698 12.53 12.54 -5.20
CA ALA A 698 13.28 11.36 -5.62
C ALA A 698 14.40 11.70 -6.63
N LEU A 699 14.13 12.57 -7.59
CA LEU A 699 15.12 13.05 -8.57
C LEU A 699 16.32 13.73 -7.91
N LEU A 700 16.10 14.46 -6.82
CA LEU A 700 17.16 15.13 -6.07
C LEU A 700 17.92 14.19 -5.12
N ASN A 701 17.41 13.01 -4.82
CA ASN A 701 18.08 12.06 -3.95
C ASN A 701 19.16 11.27 -4.72
N PRO A 702 20.47 11.32 -4.33
CA PRO A 702 21.55 10.76 -5.13
C PRO A 702 21.57 9.24 -5.23
N TRP A 703 20.86 8.51 -4.38
CA TRP A 703 20.80 7.04 -4.41
C TRP A 703 19.62 6.50 -5.23
N ILE A 704 18.54 7.28 -5.37
CA ILE A 704 17.34 6.81 -6.10
C ILE A 704 17.60 6.95 -7.60
N VAL A 705 17.36 5.87 -8.36
CA VAL A 705 17.58 5.81 -9.81
C VAL A 705 16.28 5.68 -10.61
N GLY A 706 15.14 5.64 -9.94
CA GLY A 706 13.82 5.59 -10.57
C GLY A 706 12.70 5.46 -9.56
N VAL A 707 11.48 5.76 -10.03
CA VAL A 707 10.23 5.60 -9.29
C VAL A 707 9.15 5.08 -10.22
N HIS A 708 8.30 4.14 -9.74
CA HIS A 708 7.20 3.58 -10.49
C HIS A 708 5.88 3.87 -9.81
N TRP A 709 4.97 4.51 -10.54
CA TRP A 709 3.62 4.82 -10.06
C TRP A 709 2.75 3.56 -10.05
N PHE A 710 2.15 3.26 -8.94
CA PHE A 710 1.17 2.22 -8.79
C PHE A 710 -0.24 2.83 -8.75
N GLN A 711 -1.06 2.80 -9.83
CA GLN A 711 -0.92 1.99 -11.05
C GLN A 711 -1.46 2.76 -12.28
N TYR A 712 -1.43 2.12 -13.47
CA TYR A 712 -1.81 2.74 -14.75
C TYR A 712 -3.30 3.15 -14.82
N GLY A 713 -4.21 2.24 -14.52
CA GLY A 713 -5.66 2.52 -14.51
C GLY A 713 -6.24 2.41 -13.10
N ASP A 714 -7.36 3.07 -12.85
CA ASP A 714 -8.11 2.91 -11.61
C ASP A 714 -8.49 1.44 -11.39
N GLN A 715 -8.58 1.06 -10.13
CA GLN A 715 -9.14 -0.24 -9.76
C GLN A 715 -10.66 -0.23 -9.95
N ALA A 716 -11.28 -1.41 -9.97
CA ALA A 716 -12.72 -1.50 -10.11
C ALA A 716 -13.46 -0.83 -8.95
N THR A 717 -14.50 -0.07 -9.26
CA THR A 717 -15.32 0.66 -8.27
C THR A 717 -15.84 -0.23 -7.14
N THR A 718 -16.19 -1.49 -7.45
CA THR A 718 -16.67 -2.49 -6.49
C THR A 718 -15.57 -3.36 -5.89
N GLY A 719 -14.31 -3.05 -6.16
CA GLY A 719 -13.14 -3.75 -5.64
C GLY A 719 -12.71 -4.96 -6.45
N ARG A 720 -11.42 -5.22 -6.47
CA ARG A 720 -10.83 -6.43 -7.03
C ARG A 720 -11.02 -7.63 -6.06
N PHE A 721 -10.39 -8.75 -6.29
CA PHE A 721 -10.56 -10.00 -5.50
C PHE A 721 -10.24 -9.84 -4.00
N ASP A 722 -9.38 -8.91 -3.62
CA ASP A 722 -9.00 -8.58 -2.23
C ASP A 722 -9.72 -7.34 -1.67
N GLY A 723 -10.70 -6.82 -2.41
CA GLY A 723 -11.55 -5.71 -2.03
C GLY A 723 -10.98 -4.33 -2.32
N GLU A 724 -9.74 -4.19 -2.82
CA GLU A 724 -9.20 -2.88 -3.18
C GLU A 724 -9.99 -2.23 -4.31
N ASN A 725 -10.34 -0.95 -4.11
CA ASN A 725 -11.06 -0.11 -5.07
C ASN A 725 -10.54 1.32 -5.03
N TYR A 726 -9.25 1.45 -5.31
CA TYR A 726 -8.51 2.70 -5.17
C TYR A 726 -8.62 3.58 -6.42
N GLN A 727 -8.86 4.88 -6.20
CA GLN A 727 -8.75 5.90 -7.24
C GLN A 727 -7.31 6.39 -7.36
N ILE A 728 -6.49 5.64 -8.06
CA ILE A 728 -5.04 5.83 -8.17
C ILE A 728 -4.52 5.74 -9.61
N GLY A 729 -5.40 5.46 -10.58
CA GLY A 729 -5.04 5.34 -11.99
C GLY A 729 -4.55 6.66 -12.59
N LEU A 730 -3.71 6.62 -13.59
CA LEU A 730 -3.48 7.75 -14.51
C LEU A 730 -4.65 7.91 -15.48
N VAL A 731 -5.40 6.83 -15.70
CA VAL A 731 -6.67 6.80 -16.41
C VAL A 731 -7.76 6.21 -15.52
N ASP A 732 -9.00 6.62 -15.75
CA ASP A 732 -10.16 6.06 -15.07
C ASP A 732 -10.57 4.68 -15.62
N ILE A 733 -11.64 4.09 -15.06
CA ILE A 733 -12.17 2.79 -15.50
C ILE A 733 -12.69 2.79 -16.95
N CYS A 734 -13.00 3.96 -17.51
CA CYS A 734 -13.43 4.18 -18.90
C CYS A 734 -12.24 4.46 -19.84
N ASP A 735 -11.01 4.32 -19.36
CA ASP A 735 -9.78 4.62 -20.11
C ASP A 735 -9.70 6.11 -20.53
N VAL A 736 -10.12 7.02 -19.65
CA VAL A 736 -10.03 8.48 -19.80
C VAL A 736 -8.92 9.02 -18.89
N PRO A 737 -7.92 9.75 -19.43
CA PRO A 737 -6.83 10.31 -18.61
C PRO A 737 -7.32 11.37 -17.61
N TYR A 738 -6.75 11.39 -16.43
CA TYR A 738 -6.91 12.47 -15.43
C TYR A 738 -6.04 13.67 -15.83
N ALA A 739 -6.63 14.67 -16.45
CA ALA A 739 -5.91 15.80 -17.05
C ALA A 739 -4.96 16.48 -16.05
N GLU A 740 -5.42 16.75 -14.83
CA GLU A 740 -4.66 17.41 -13.76
C GLU A 740 -3.39 16.60 -13.40
N THR A 741 -3.56 15.31 -13.24
CA THR A 741 -2.43 14.41 -12.91
C THR A 741 -1.48 14.27 -14.11
N ILE A 742 -1.99 14.11 -15.33
CA ILE A 742 -1.17 13.97 -16.54
C ILE A 742 -0.34 15.24 -16.80
N GLU A 743 -0.88 16.42 -16.56
CA GLU A 743 -0.12 17.65 -16.67
C GLU A 743 1.07 17.71 -15.68
N ALA A 744 0.87 17.26 -14.44
CA ALA A 744 1.95 17.17 -13.46
C ALA A 744 2.99 16.11 -13.85
N VAL A 745 2.55 14.94 -14.33
CA VAL A 745 3.43 13.87 -14.85
C VAL A 745 4.29 14.39 -15.99
N ARG A 746 3.70 15.14 -16.94
CA ARG A 746 4.42 15.80 -18.05
C ARG A 746 5.44 16.80 -17.55
N ARG A 747 5.01 17.73 -16.67
CA ARG A 747 5.93 18.78 -16.17
C ARG A 747 7.19 18.18 -15.58
N VAL A 748 7.04 17.24 -14.65
CA VAL A 748 8.22 16.64 -14.01
C VAL A 748 8.94 15.66 -14.94
N GLY A 749 8.21 14.89 -15.75
CA GLY A 749 8.79 13.92 -16.68
C GLY A 749 9.64 14.59 -17.78
N TYR A 750 9.22 15.74 -18.30
CA TYR A 750 10.00 16.47 -19.30
C TYR A 750 11.24 17.14 -18.69
N ALA A 751 11.13 17.66 -17.46
CA ALA A 751 12.24 18.32 -16.75
C ALA A 751 13.13 17.34 -15.97
N MET A 752 12.84 16.02 -15.97
CA MET A 752 13.46 15.07 -15.03
C MET A 752 14.99 15.02 -15.11
N TYR A 753 15.58 15.16 -16.28
CA TYR A 753 17.04 15.14 -16.40
C TYR A 753 17.68 16.44 -15.96
N ASP A 754 17.03 17.58 -16.21
CA ASP A 754 17.50 18.88 -15.71
C ASP A 754 17.44 18.90 -14.18
N ILE A 755 16.31 18.49 -13.58
CA ILE A 755 16.16 18.35 -12.11
C ILE A 755 17.21 17.37 -11.56
N ARG A 756 17.40 16.22 -12.21
CA ARG A 756 18.37 15.20 -11.77
C ARG A 756 19.80 15.72 -11.80
N SER A 757 20.15 16.66 -12.69
CA SER A 757 21.47 17.26 -12.75
C SER A 757 21.78 18.20 -11.57
N GLU A 758 20.75 18.66 -10.85
CA GLU A 758 20.87 19.45 -9.62
C GLU A 758 21.16 18.60 -8.37
N ALA A 759 21.05 17.27 -8.44
CA ALA A 759 21.26 16.39 -7.31
C ALA A 759 22.70 16.48 -6.78
N LYS A 760 22.85 16.69 -5.48
CA LYS A 760 24.16 16.67 -4.81
C LYS A 760 24.73 15.26 -4.83
N SER A 761 26.06 15.13 -4.78
CA SER A 761 26.71 13.82 -4.64
C SER A 761 26.33 13.12 -3.32
N THR A 762 26.48 11.79 -3.28
CA THR A 762 26.26 11.02 -2.03
C THR A 762 27.13 11.51 -0.89
N ASP A 763 28.39 11.85 -1.18
CA ASP A 763 29.35 12.34 -0.19
C ASP A 763 28.99 13.72 0.37
N GLU A 764 28.53 14.64 -0.49
CA GLU A 764 28.04 15.96 -0.07
C GLU A 764 26.79 15.84 0.79
N THR A 765 25.86 14.96 0.41
CA THR A 765 24.63 14.72 1.15
C THR A 765 24.93 14.16 2.55
N LEU A 766 25.77 13.12 2.66
CA LEU A 766 26.17 12.55 3.96
C LEU A 766 26.97 13.52 4.82
N ARG A 767 27.71 14.46 4.21
CA ARG A 767 28.41 15.51 4.95
C ARG A 767 27.41 16.51 5.54
N ALA A 768 26.45 16.95 4.75
CA ALA A 768 25.40 17.85 5.21
C ALA A 768 24.57 17.24 6.35
N ASP A 769 24.21 15.94 6.26
CA ASP A 769 23.49 15.22 7.34
C ASP A 769 24.31 15.20 8.65
N ARG A 770 25.64 14.95 8.58
CA ARG A 770 26.52 14.99 9.76
C ARG A 770 26.70 16.37 10.36
N GLU A 771 26.64 17.42 9.54
CA GLU A 771 26.68 18.80 10.00
C GLU A 771 25.39 19.23 10.67
N ALA A 772 24.25 18.81 10.13
CA ALA A 772 22.93 19.05 10.72
C ALA A 772 22.68 18.29 12.04
N ALA A 773 23.36 17.15 12.24
CA ALA A 773 23.29 16.35 13.49
C ALA A 773 24.18 16.86 14.62
N LYS A 774 25.03 17.89 14.39
CA LYS A 774 25.88 18.56 15.41
C LYS A 774 25.18 19.80 15.97
#